data_85401df7d61e93c96d4c6174ea4a0015
#
_entry.id   85401df7d61e93c96d4c6174ea4a0015
#
_cell.length_a   1.000
_cell.length_b   1.000
_cell.length_c   1.000
_cell.angle_alpha   90.00
_cell.angle_beta   90.00
_cell.angle_gamma   90.00
#
_symmetry.space_group_name_H-M   'P 1'
#
loop_
_entity.id
_entity.type
_entity.pdbx_description
1 polymer ?
#
loop_
_entity_poly.entity_id
_entity_poly.type
_entity_poly.pdbx_seq_one_letter_code
_entity_poly.pdbx_strand_id
1 'polypeptide(L)'
;VGITGKSRRVGVQGMGGIGKTVLATALARDEEVRKAFPDGVLWVTFGQTPQILTWQSYLASALGDKQAAFTEVGLAKARLRELFAQKACLLILDDIWRLDDATAFDVLGERCQMLITTRDGAIVTGLGGEEYQLAVLGEQQALELLADWANQPEILHPTPNPSPQAGRGTENVADSAVQTGRGKDNIGISQSSFPTSRETDISSYPSSLAGRGGAAGVGLILQVARECGYLPLALAMVGAMMRGKPANRWQNILEKLRSADLEKIKQQFPDYPYPDLLKALAVSVEALDENCQQRYLDFAVFPEDTPIPEAVLQTFWQPLGLDEFDSQDVIDELVSKSLALRDEAGNLRLHDLQFDYVRKQYTTLANKSEGIGFLHNRLLNAYSEKYPQGWHSLENDGYIWENLAYHLLAGGRKGELQQLLCDFRWLQAKLENININALLADYDFLSENEDLQLIQGALLRSVHILIQDKQQLPGQLLGRLLGFESLAIQALLTQAQQCKTPGLLPQIASLTPPGSSLVRTLEGHSYSVNAIALSADGKYAISASDDNTLKVWDWQTGQQLRTLEGHSDCVNAIALSADGKYAISASSDNTLKVWDWQTGQQLRTLEGHSHSVIAIALSADGKYAISASSDNTLKVWDW
;
A
#
# COMPACT_ATOMS: atom_id res chain seq x y z
N VAL A 1 3.64 -22.52 8.65
CA VAL A 1 3.08 -21.23 9.07
C VAL A 1 1.62 -21.44 9.40
N GLY A 2 1.19 -21.12 10.64
CA GLY A 2 -0.14 -21.46 11.17
C GLY A 2 -1.29 -20.60 10.62
N ILE A 3 -1.27 -20.22 9.33
CA ILE A 3 -2.33 -19.40 8.70
C ILE A 3 -3.70 -20.09 8.73
N THR A 4 -3.72 -21.41 8.94
CA THR A 4 -4.96 -22.18 9.19
C THR A 4 -5.09 -22.61 10.66
N GLY A 5 -4.23 -22.08 11.54
CA GLY A 5 -4.16 -22.38 12.96
C GLY A 5 -5.19 -21.62 13.80
N LYS A 6 -5.04 -21.73 15.14
CA LYS A 6 -5.95 -21.06 16.09
C LYS A 6 -5.74 -19.55 16.19
N SER A 7 -4.55 -19.04 15.81
CA SER A 7 -4.25 -17.61 15.85
C SER A 7 -4.82 -16.91 14.61
N ARG A 8 -5.55 -15.82 14.85
CA ARG A 8 -6.13 -15.00 13.76
C ARG A 8 -5.15 -13.96 13.21
N ARG A 9 -4.04 -13.75 13.90
CA ARG A 9 -2.96 -12.83 13.52
C ARG A 9 -1.64 -13.57 13.59
N VAL A 10 -0.93 -13.62 12.49
CA VAL A 10 0.38 -14.24 12.37
C VAL A 10 1.36 -13.20 11.84
N GLY A 11 2.46 -13.02 12.52
CA GLY A 11 3.52 -12.11 12.07
C GLY A 11 4.77 -12.85 11.67
N VAL A 12 5.30 -12.54 10.49
CA VAL A 12 6.60 -12.97 10.01
C VAL A 12 7.60 -11.86 10.31
N GLN A 13 8.43 -12.08 11.33
CA GLN A 13 9.52 -11.18 11.66
C GLN A 13 10.82 -11.62 10.98
N GLY A 14 11.63 -10.67 10.59
CA GLY A 14 12.98 -10.94 10.08
C GLY A 14 13.61 -9.70 9.46
N MET A 15 14.93 -9.81 9.23
CA MET A 15 15.71 -8.71 8.64
C MET A 15 15.27 -8.36 7.21
N GLY A 16 15.71 -7.19 6.72
CA GLY A 16 15.54 -6.81 5.31
C GLY A 16 16.25 -7.79 4.37
N GLY A 17 15.62 -8.08 3.23
CA GLY A 17 16.20 -9.01 2.24
C GLY A 17 16.15 -10.49 2.59
N ILE A 18 15.55 -10.87 3.73
CA ILE A 18 15.43 -12.28 4.15
C ILE A 18 14.31 -13.05 3.44
N GLY A 19 13.44 -12.35 2.71
CA GLY A 19 12.36 -12.97 1.95
C GLY A 19 10.98 -12.97 2.62
N LYS A 20 10.70 -12.08 3.59
CA LYS A 20 9.38 -11.96 4.25
C LYS A 20 8.25 -11.74 3.24
N THR A 21 8.39 -10.75 2.39
CA THR A 21 7.43 -10.42 1.33
C THR A 21 7.30 -11.55 0.31
N VAL A 22 8.41 -12.23 -0.02
CA VAL A 22 8.40 -13.40 -0.92
C VAL A 22 7.62 -14.55 -0.30
N LEU A 23 7.82 -14.84 1.00
CA LEU A 23 7.03 -15.84 1.72
C LEU A 23 5.55 -15.47 1.75
N ALA A 24 5.22 -14.21 2.06
CA ALA A 24 3.84 -13.73 2.06
C ALA A 24 3.19 -13.87 0.67
N THR A 25 3.94 -13.56 -0.40
CA THR A 25 3.49 -13.72 -1.79
C THR A 25 3.25 -15.18 -2.14
N ALA A 26 4.15 -16.08 -1.75
CA ALA A 26 3.98 -17.52 -1.96
C ALA A 26 2.72 -18.05 -1.26
N LEU A 27 2.48 -17.63 -0.01
CA LEU A 27 1.28 -17.98 0.74
C LEU A 27 0.01 -17.43 0.10
N ALA A 28 0.04 -16.19 -0.39
CA ALA A 28 -1.10 -15.57 -1.09
C ALA A 28 -1.50 -16.31 -2.37
N ARG A 29 -0.53 -16.97 -3.03
CA ARG A 29 -0.74 -17.76 -4.27
C ARG A 29 -1.03 -19.23 -4.01
N ASP A 30 -0.79 -19.71 -2.81
CA ASP A 30 -1.01 -21.11 -2.44
C ASP A 30 -2.48 -21.52 -2.61
N GLU A 31 -2.71 -22.68 -3.21
CA GLU A 31 -4.05 -23.13 -3.56
C GLU A 31 -4.89 -23.49 -2.32
N GLU A 32 -4.27 -24.02 -1.27
CA GLU A 32 -4.95 -24.35 -0.01
C GLU A 32 -5.32 -23.07 0.74
N VAL A 33 -4.42 -22.08 0.76
CA VAL A 33 -4.68 -20.76 1.34
C VAL A 33 -5.84 -20.08 0.60
N ARG A 34 -5.85 -20.07 -0.73
CA ARG A 34 -6.93 -19.48 -1.53
C ARG A 34 -8.26 -20.18 -1.34
N LYS A 35 -8.26 -21.51 -1.14
CA LYS A 35 -9.48 -22.27 -0.80
C LYS A 35 -9.99 -21.94 0.60
N ALA A 36 -9.09 -21.67 1.55
CA ALA A 36 -9.47 -21.29 2.92
C ALA A 36 -10.08 -19.88 3.00
N PHE A 37 -9.70 -18.99 2.08
CA PHE A 37 -10.17 -17.61 2.02
C PHE A 37 -10.89 -17.29 0.70
N PRO A 38 -12.11 -17.81 0.51
CA PRO A 38 -12.85 -17.72 -0.76
C PRO A 38 -13.26 -16.29 -1.15
N ASP A 39 -13.35 -15.36 -0.19
CA ASP A 39 -13.65 -13.95 -0.47
C ASP A 39 -12.40 -13.15 -0.86
N GLY A 40 -11.22 -13.78 -0.86
CA GLY A 40 -9.99 -13.24 -1.44
C GLY A 40 -8.84 -13.03 -0.47
N VAL A 41 -7.70 -12.68 -1.06
CA VAL A 41 -6.50 -12.23 -0.36
C VAL A 41 -6.34 -10.75 -0.65
N LEU A 42 -6.30 -9.94 0.39
CA LEU A 42 -6.16 -8.50 0.33
C LEU A 42 -4.76 -8.12 0.79
N TRP A 43 -4.08 -7.24 0.05
CA TRP A 43 -2.70 -6.90 0.30
C TRP A 43 -2.53 -5.40 0.49
N VAL A 44 -1.79 -5.01 1.53
CA VAL A 44 -1.40 -3.62 1.82
C VAL A 44 0.09 -3.60 2.11
N THR A 45 0.84 -2.78 1.38
CA THR A 45 2.26 -2.52 1.63
C THR A 45 2.41 -1.17 2.33
N PHE A 46 3.14 -1.14 3.44
CA PHE A 46 3.23 0.05 4.30
C PHE A 46 4.45 0.91 4.02
N GLY A 47 5.65 0.34 4.08
CA GLY A 47 6.90 1.11 4.06
C GLY A 47 7.07 2.04 5.27
N GLN A 48 8.02 2.97 5.21
CA GLN A 48 8.34 3.87 6.33
C GLN A 48 7.34 5.03 6.49
N THR A 49 6.67 5.45 5.42
CA THR A 49 5.71 6.57 5.41
C THR A 49 4.40 6.19 4.72
N PRO A 50 3.60 5.30 5.34
CA PRO A 50 2.43 4.74 4.69
C PRO A 50 1.28 5.74 4.54
N GLN A 51 0.57 5.66 3.42
CA GLN A 51 -0.66 6.40 3.15
C GLN A 51 -1.88 5.65 3.69
N ILE A 52 -2.08 5.67 5.00
CA ILE A 52 -3.08 4.85 5.71
C ILE A 52 -4.49 4.99 5.12
N LEU A 53 -4.96 6.20 4.92
CA LEU A 53 -6.32 6.48 4.40
C LEU A 53 -6.51 5.98 2.97
N THR A 54 -5.49 6.11 2.14
CA THR A 54 -5.51 5.62 0.76
C THR A 54 -5.67 4.10 0.73
N TRP A 55 -4.88 3.39 1.55
CA TRP A 55 -4.97 1.95 1.66
C TRP A 55 -6.29 1.47 2.25
N GLN A 56 -6.83 2.18 3.26
CA GLN A 56 -8.14 1.85 3.81
C GLN A 56 -9.26 2.04 2.78
N SER A 57 -9.18 3.11 1.99
CA SER A 57 -10.15 3.36 0.90
C SER A 57 -10.05 2.29 -0.20
N TYR A 58 -8.83 1.89 -0.56
CA TYR A 58 -8.59 0.80 -1.49
C TYR A 58 -9.21 -0.52 -1.02
N LEU A 59 -8.96 -0.91 0.24
CA LEU A 59 -9.52 -2.14 0.82
C LEU A 59 -11.05 -2.11 0.84
N ALA A 60 -11.65 -0.99 1.22
CA ALA A 60 -13.11 -0.86 1.23
C ALA A 60 -13.70 -1.00 -0.18
N SER A 61 -13.07 -0.37 -1.16
CA SER A 61 -13.45 -0.50 -2.57
C SER A 61 -13.33 -1.95 -3.06
N ALA A 62 -12.23 -2.62 -2.74
CA ALA A 62 -12.01 -4.03 -3.08
C ALA A 62 -13.05 -4.97 -2.45
N LEU A 63 -13.56 -4.62 -1.25
CA LEU A 63 -14.62 -5.34 -0.56
C LEU A 63 -16.04 -5.00 -1.05
N GLY A 64 -16.16 -4.12 -2.05
CA GLY A 64 -17.43 -3.80 -2.72
C GLY A 64 -18.06 -2.48 -2.30
N ASP A 65 -17.41 -1.67 -1.47
CA ASP A 65 -17.86 -0.33 -1.13
C ASP A 65 -17.45 0.68 -2.21
N LYS A 66 -18.34 0.96 -3.13
CA LYS A 66 -18.10 1.86 -4.26
C LYS A 66 -17.97 3.35 -3.88
N GLN A 67 -18.28 3.69 -2.62
CA GLN A 67 -18.26 5.05 -2.10
C GLN A 67 -17.15 5.28 -1.06
N ALA A 68 -16.17 4.39 -0.98
CA ALA A 68 -15.09 4.41 0.00
C ALA A 68 -14.12 5.58 -0.23
N ALA A 69 -14.50 6.76 0.24
CA ALA A 69 -13.61 7.90 0.36
C ALA A 69 -13.55 8.29 1.84
N PHE A 70 -12.46 7.94 2.51
CA PHE A 70 -12.29 8.20 3.94
C PHE A 70 -11.42 9.43 4.17
N THR A 71 -11.81 10.23 5.14
CA THR A 71 -11.06 11.43 5.56
C THR A 71 -10.38 11.21 6.91
N GLU A 72 -10.66 10.10 7.59
CA GLU A 72 -10.05 9.73 8.87
C GLU A 72 -9.82 8.22 9.02
N VAL A 73 -8.67 7.88 9.60
CA VAL A 73 -8.21 6.50 9.82
C VAL A 73 -9.18 5.68 10.67
N GLY A 74 -9.74 6.30 11.71
CA GLY A 74 -10.67 5.62 12.64
C GLY A 74 -11.96 5.17 11.98
N LEU A 75 -12.46 5.98 11.05
CA LEU A 75 -13.67 5.71 10.27
C LEU A 75 -13.50 4.60 9.29
N ALA A 76 -12.45 4.75 8.50
CA ALA A 76 -12.07 3.75 7.55
C ALA A 76 -11.92 2.40 8.25
N LYS A 77 -11.31 2.40 9.45
CA LYS A 77 -11.19 1.20 10.29
C LYS A 77 -12.54 0.61 10.69
N ALA A 78 -13.49 1.45 11.13
CA ALA A 78 -14.82 0.97 11.52
C ALA A 78 -15.57 0.40 10.30
N ARG A 79 -15.53 1.12 9.17
CA ARG A 79 -16.15 0.66 7.92
C ARG A 79 -15.54 -0.64 7.40
N LEU A 80 -14.22 -0.75 7.44
CA LEU A 80 -13.53 -1.99 7.08
C LEU A 80 -13.96 -3.16 7.97
N ARG A 81 -14.12 -2.96 9.29
CA ARG A 81 -14.64 -4.02 10.20
C ARG A 81 -15.98 -4.54 9.75
N GLU A 82 -16.88 -3.67 9.32
CA GLU A 82 -18.19 -4.08 8.82
C GLU A 82 -18.09 -4.89 7.53
N LEU A 83 -17.25 -4.41 6.60
CA LEU A 83 -17.03 -5.10 5.33
C LEU A 83 -16.39 -6.46 5.53
N PHE A 84 -15.46 -6.59 6.49
CA PHE A 84 -14.81 -7.85 6.83
C PHE A 84 -15.71 -8.79 7.66
N ALA A 85 -16.73 -8.28 8.37
CA ALA A 85 -17.53 -9.07 9.33
C ALA A 85 -18.15 -10.34 8.73
N GLN A 86 -18.61 -10.27 7.49
CA GLN A 86 -19.26 -11.37 6.77
C GLN A 86 -18.33 -12.10 5.78
N LYS A 87 -17.06 -11.71 5.73
CA LYS A 87 -16.08 -12.21 4.76
C LYS A 87 -15.19 -13.29 5.33
N ALA A 88 -14.64 -14.11 4.45
CA ALA A 88 -13.55 -15.04 4.73
C ALA A 88 -12.34 -14.63 3.88
N CYS A 89 -11.59 -13.65 4.35
CA CYS A 89 -10.45 -13.05 3.65
C CYS A 89 -9.15 -13.27 4.43
N LEU A 90 -8.05 -13.36 3.70
CA LEU A 90 -6.70 -13.16 4.25
C LEU A 90 -6.28 -11.71 4.01
N LEU A 91 -6.01 -10.96 5.06
CA LEU A 91 -5.45 -9.61 4.98
C LEU A 91 -3.93 -9.70 5.21
N ILE A 92 -3.15 -9.29 4.22
CA ILE A 92 -1.69 -9.23 4.31
C ILE A 92 -1.28 -7.78 4.51
N LEU A 93 -0.59 -7.52 5.62
CA LEU A 93 0.02 -6.24 5.93
C LEU A 93 1.54 -6.39 5.79
N ASP A 94 2.08 -5.90 4.68
CA ASP A 94 3.47 -6.10 4.33
C ASP A 94 4.34 -4.88 4.69
N ASP A 95 5.53 -5.15 5.20
CA ASP A 95 6.57 -4.20 5.63
C ASP A 95 6.09 -3.13 6.60
N ILE A 96 5.57 -3.57 7.75
CA ILE A 96 5.11 -2.67 8.81
C ILE A 96 6.27 -2.20 9.69
N TRP A 97 6.34 -0.89 9.92
CA TRP A 97 7.36 -0.22 10.71
C TRP A 97 6.86 0.31 12.07
N ARG A 98 5.57 0.59 12.20
CA ARG A 98 4.98 1.18 13.41
C ARG A 98 3.71 0.44 13.83
N LEU A 99 3.56 0.22 15.12
CA LEU A 99 2.37 -0.44 15.67
C LEU A 99 1.08 0.36 15.40
N ASP A 100 1.14 1.68 15.47
CA ASP A 100 -0.02 2.55 15.26
C ASP A 100 -0.58 2.39 13.84
N ASP A 101 0.31 2.29 12.84
CA ASP A 101 -0.07 2.09 11.45
C ASP A 101 -0.77 0.74 11.25
N ALA A 102 -0.24 -0.31 11.86
CA ALA A 102 -0.85 -1.65 11.84
C ALA A 102 -2.22 -1.69 12.54
N THR A 103 -2.36 -0.96 13.65
CA THR A 103 -3.63 -0.93 14.41
C THR A 103 -4.76 -0.29 13.60
N ALA A 104 -4.46 0.56 12.62
CA ALA A 104 -5.45 1.14 11.71
C ALA A 104 -6.15 0.06 10.86
N PHE A 105 -5.49 -1.07 10.64
CA PHE A 105 -6.00 -2.21 9.85
C PHE A 105 -6.39 -3.42 10.70
N ASP A 106 -6.46 -3.27 12.01
CA ASP A 106 -7.00 -4.31 12.89
C ASP A 106 -8.54 -4.35 12.81
N VAL A 107 -9.02 -4.97 11.73
CA VAL A 107 -10.42 -4.93 11.24
C VAL A 107 -11.02 -6.32 10.97
N LEU A 108 -10.41 -7.38 11.47
CA LEU A 108 -10.74 -8.76 11.11
C LEU A 108 -12.16 -9.17 11.51
N GLY A 109 -12.91 -9.68 10.55
CA GLY A 109 -14.14 -10.47 10.78
C GLY A 109 -13.84 -11.85 11.40
N GLU A 110 -14.85 -12.58 11.84
CA GLU A 110 -14.66 -13.89 12.53
C GLU A 110 -13.94 -14.93 11.68
N ARG A 111 -14.15 -14.91 10.36
CA ARG A 111 -13.58 -15.84 9.38
C ARG A 111 -12.36 -15.30 8.66
N CYS A 112 -11.87 -14.12 9.07
CA CYS A 112 -10.70 -13.49 8.49
C CYS A 112 -9.44 -13.76 9.29
N GLN A 113 -8.31 -13.79 8.61
CA GLN A 113 -6.99 -13.84 9.23
C GLN A 113 -6.10 -12.73 8.70
N MET A 114 -5.05 -12.41 9.46
CA MET A 114 -4.06 -11.40 9.13
C MET A 114 -2.68 -12.02 9.13
N LEU A 115 -1.95 -11.76 8.06
CA LEU A 115 -0.53 -12.02 7.94
C LEU A 115 0.21 -10.69 7.97
N ILE A 116 1.19 -10.56 8.84
CA ILE A 116 1.96 -9.34 9.04
C ILE A 116 3.40 -9.65 8.68
N THR A 117 4.06 -8.81 7.87
CA THR A 117 5.50 -8.86 7.75
C THR A 117 6.12 -7.60 8.37
N THR A 118 7.15 -7.78 9.18
CA THR A 118 7.80 -6.69 9.91
C THR A 118 9.26 -7.00 10.22
N ARG A 119 10.03 -5.98 10.55
CA ARG A 119 11.38 -6.12 11.12
C ARG A 119 11.36 -6.15 12.64
N ASP A 120 10.27 -5.68 13.27
CA ASP A 120 10.11 -5.58 14.71
C ASP A 120 8.99 -6.50 15.23
N GLY A 121 9.36 -7.54 16.00
CA GLY A 121 8.41 -8.48 16.62
C GLY A 121 7.46 -7.83 17.63
N ALA A 122 7.84 -6.69 18.23
CA ALA A 122 6.97 -5.98 19.15
C ALA A 122 5.65 -5.51 18.48
N ILE A 123 5.65 -5.28 17.17
CA ILE A 123 4.46 -4.93 16.41
C ILE A 123 3.47 -6.11 16.37
N VAL A 124 3.98 -7.32 16.14
CA VAL A 124 3.16 -8.54 16.10
C VAL A 124 2.53 -8.82 17.46
N THR A 125 3.34 -8.76 18.52
CA THR A 125 2.88 -8.97 19.90
C THR A 125 1.93 -7.87 20.34
N GLY A 126 2.15 -6.62 19.94
CA GLY A 126 1.26 -5.48 20.21
C GLY A 126 -0.13 -5.63 19.59
N LEU A 127 -0.24 -6.34 18.45
CA LEU A 127 -1.52 -6.71 17.82
C LEU A 127 -2.12 -8.01 18.38
N GLY A 128 -1.48 -8.65 19.37
CA GLY A 128 -1.91 -9.94 19.91
C GLY A 128 -1.75 -11.09 18.93
N GLY A 129 -0.78 -11.01 18.04
CA GLY A 129 -0.46 -12.02 17.02
C GLY A 129 0.57 -13.04 17.49
N GLU A 130 0.65 -14.15 16.77
CA GLU A 130 1.69 -15.18 16.92
C GLU A 130 2.88 -14.82 16.04
N GLU A 131 4.07 -14.74 16.66
CA GLU A 131 5.29 -14.34 15.95
C GLU A 131 6.01 -15.56 15.36
N TYR A 132 6.44 -15.43 14.11
CA TYR A 132 7.27 -16.39 13.41
C TYR A 132 8.56 -15.72 12.93
N GLN A 133 9.68 -16.08 13.52
CA GLN A 133 10.97 -15.53 13.15
C GLN A 133 11.55 -16.25 11.93
N LEU A 134 11.79 -15.49 10.85
CA LEU A 134 12.39 -16.01 9.63
C LEU A 134 13.92 -15.96 9.76
N ALA A 135 14.58 -17.12 9.58
CA ALA A 135 16.03 -17.26 9.61
C ALA A 135 16.64 -17.16 8.20
N VAL A 136 17.95 -16.91 8.10
CA VAL A 136 18.70 -16.99 6.86
C VAL A 136 18.63 -18.42 6.28
N LEU A 137 18.90 -18.57 4.98
CA LEU A 137 18.87 -19.88 4.31
C LEU A 137 19.95 -20.79 4.86
N GLY A 138 19.66 -22.09 4.88
CA GLY A 138 20.69 -23.11 5.09
C GLY A 138 21.64 -23.21 3.89
N GLU A 139 22.82 -23.84 4.08
CA GLU A 139 23.83 -23.97 3.01
C GLU A 139 23.28 -24.61 1.73
N GLN A 140 22.47 -25.65 1.85
CA GLN A 140 21.85 -26.31 0.72
C GLN A 140 20.87 -25.43 -0.04
N GLN A 141 19.97 -24.76 0.69
CA GLN A 141 19.00 -23.84 0.10
C GLN A 141 19.67 -22.63 -0.58
N ALA A 142 20.77 -22.15 0.01
CA ALA A 142 21.54 -21.06 -0.58
C ALA A 142 22.22 -21.47 -1.89
N LEU A 143 22.74 -22.72 -1.98
CA LEU A 143 23.28 -23.27 -3.23
C LEU A 143 22.19 -23.43 -4.29
N GLU A 144 21.03 -23.96 -3.92
CA GLU A 144 19.87 -24.09 -4.81
C GLU A 144 19.48 -22.75 -5.40
N LEU A 145 19.34 -21.73 -4.53
CA LEU A 145 18.97 -20.37 -4.95
C LEU A 145 20.03 -19.76 -5.89
N LEU A 146 21.33 -19.92 -5.58
CA LEU A 146 22.41 -19.46 -6.47
C LEU A 146 22.40 -20.17 -7.82
N ALA A 147 22.18 -21.49 -7.83
CA ALA A 147 22.11 -22.28 -9.05
C ALA A 147 20.95 -21.86 -9.95
N ASP A 148 19.77 -21.63 -9.37
CA ASP A 148 18.58 -21.19 -10.07
C ASP A 148 18.78 -19.80 -10.70
N TRP A 149 19.24 -18.84 -9.93
CA TRP A 149 19.46 -17.46 -10.42
C TRP A 149 20.60 -17.37 -11.45
N ALA A 150 21.65 -18.19 -11.29
CA ALA A 150 22.73 -18.29 -12.27
C ALA A 150 22.32 -19.07 -13.52
N ASN A 151 21.21 -19.79 -13.49
CA ASN A 151 20.79 -20.77 -14.50
C ASN A 151 21.91 -21.81 -14.75
N GLN A 152 22.50 -22.33 -13.68
CA GLN A 152 23.61 -23.29 -13.69
C GLN A 152 23.29 -24.48 -12.78
N PRO A 153 22.36 -25.39 -13.16
CA PRO A 153 21.93 -26.51 -12.32
C PRO A 153 23.06 -27.51 -12.04
N GLU A 154 24.14 -27.52 -12.85
CA GLU A 154 25.34 -28.31 -12.62
C GLU A 154 26.06 -27.96 -11.31
N ILE A 155 25.79 -26.82 -10.70
CA ILE A 155 26.30 -26.47 -9.37
C ILE A 155 25.83 -27.48 -8.31
N LEU A 156 24.62 -28.00 -8.45
CA LEU A 156 24.01 -28.94 -7.50
C LEU A 156 24.43 -30.37 -7.75
N HIS A 157 24.78 -30.69 -8.99
CA HIS A 157 25.13 -32.05 -9.44
C HIS A 157 26.47 -32.04 -10.23
N PRO A 158 27.62 -31.91 -9.54
CA PRO A 158 28.89 -31.95 -10.24
C PRO A 158 29.09 -33.31 -10.91
N THR A 159 29.03 -33.34 -12.25
CA THR A 159 29.38 -34.54 -13.01
C THR A 159 30.83 -34.96 -12.71
N PRO A 160 31.12 -36.24 -12.42
CA PRO A 160 32.49 -36.68 -12.28
C PRO A 160 33.25 -36.39 -13.57
N ASN A 161 34.40 -35.74 -13.48
CA ASN A 161 35.28 -35.49 -14.63
C ASN A 161 35.54 -36.82 -15.36
N PRO A 162 35.28 -36.91 -16.68
CA PRO A 162 35.68 -38.13 -17.40
C PRO A 162 37.20 -38.29 -17.28
N SER A 163 37.63 -39.44 -16.76
CA SER A 163 39.04 -39.81 -16.68
C SER A 163 39.68 -39.65 -18.06
N PRO A 164 40.91 -39.16 -18.17
CA PRO A 164 41.61 -39.11 -19.45
C PRO A 164 41.84 -40.54 -19.95
N GLN A 165 41.01 -40.98 -20.90
CA GLN A 165 41.27 -42.22 -21.63
C GLN A 165 42.43 -41.98 -22.58
N ALA A 166 43.48 -42.69 -22.31
CA ALA A 166 44.61 -42.90 -23.22
C ALA A 166 44.11 -43.48 -24.55
N GLY A 167 44.66 -42.95 -25.61
CA GLY A 167 44.26 -43.14 -26.99
C GLY A 167 44.22 -44.56 -27.53
N ARG A 168 43.56 -44.65 -28.64
CA ARG A 168 43.73 -45.44 -29.87
C ARG A 168 42.45 -46.07 -30.36
N GLY A 169 42.22 -45.88 -31.66
CA GLY A 169 41.43 -46.81 -32.49
C GLY A 169 40.36 -46.06 -33.34
N THR A 170 40.77 -45.78 -34.54
CA THR A 170 39.96 -45.55 -35.73
C THR A 170 38.94 -46.65 -35.93
N GLU A 171 37.66 -46.28 -36.28
CA GLU A 171 37.02 -46.85 -37.47
C GLU A 171 35.65 -46.16 -37.72
N ASN A 172 35.42 -45.90 -39.00
CA ASN A 172 34.26 -45.39 -39.65
C ASN A 172 33.03 -46.29 -39.52
N VAL A 173 31.85 -45.73 -39.65
CA VAL A 173 30.77 -45.98 -40.67
C VAL A 173 29.55 -45.15 -40.30
N ALA A 174 29.29 -44.20 -41.08
CA ALA A 174 28.27 -43.88 -42.08
C ALA A 174 26.76 -44.09 -41.73
N ASP A 175 26.04 -43.03 -42.02
CA ASP A 175 24.72 -42.89 -42.64
C ASP A 175 23.43 -43.28 -41.88
N SER A 176 22.60 -42.32 -41.68
CA SER A 176 21.35 -41.98 -42.44
C SER A 176 20.55 -40.93 -41.68
N ALA A 177 20.43 -39.78 -42.15
CA ALA A 177 19.50 -39.14 -43.08
C ALA A 177 18.02 -39.07 -42.62
N VAL A 178 17.59 -37.80 -42.50
CA VAL A 178 16.32 -37.20 -42.97
C VAL A 178 15.06 -37.42 -42.11
N GLN A 179 14.48 -36.37 -41.55
CA GLN A 179 13.49 -35.47 -42.16
C GLN A 179 12.95 -34.40 -41.16
N THR A 180 13.12 -33.20 -41.55
CA THR A 180 12.18 -32.06 -41.61
C THR A 180 10.83 -32.14 -40.91
N GLY A 181 10.57 -31.15 -40.09
CA GLY A 181 9.25 -30.75 -39.66
C GLY A 181 9.24 -29.33 -39.03
N ARG A 182 8.86 -28.35 -39.82
CA ARG A 182 8.58 -26.98 -39.38
C ARG A 182 7.41 -26.95 -38.40
N GLY A 183 7.50 -26.16 -37.34
CA GLY A 183 6.36 -25.84 -36.49
C GLY A 183 6.71 -24.72 -35.52
N LYS A 184 6.10 -23.61 -35.75
CA LYS A 184 6.19 -22.29 -35.14
C LYS A 184 6.14 -22.23 -33.61
N ASP A 185 6.96 -21.35 -33.08
CA ASP A 185 6.75 -20.40 -32.00
C ASP A 185 5.62 -20.63 -30.99
N ASN A 186 6.01 -20.89 -29.79
CA ASN A 186 5.36 -20.36 -28.58
C ASN A 186 6.39 -20.42 -27.46
N ILE A 187 6.92 -19.24 -27.07
CA ILE A 187 7.68 -19.08 -25.85
C ILE A 187 6.66 -19.10 -24.71
N GLY A 188 6.33 -20.28 -24.22
CA GLY A 188 5.64 -20.46 -22.97
C GLY A 188 6.66 -20.38 -21.84
N ILE A 189 6.55 -19.35 -21.01
CA ILE A 189 7.23 -19.28 -19.72
C ILE A 189 6.72 -20.47 -18.90
N SER A 190 7.56 -21.48 -18.77
CA SER A 190 7.26 -22.63 -17.94
C SER A 190 7.19 -22.20 -16.48
N GLN A 191 6.01 -22.36 -15.89
CA GLN A 191 5.80 -22.35 -14.45
C GLN A 191 6.77 -23.35 -13.81
N SER A 192 7.79 -22.84 -13.11
CA SER A 192 8.56 -23.65 -12.18
C SER A 192 7.71 -23.89 -10.94
N SER A 193 7.00 -25.00 -10.92
CA SER A 193 6.38 -25.56 -9.72
C SER A 193 7.48 -25.87 -8.71
N PHE A 194 7.39 -25.23 -7.54
CA PHE A 194 8.15 -25.64 -6.36
C PHE A 194 7.81 -27.10 -6.04
N PRO A 195 8.81 -27.98 -5.84
CA PRO A 195 8.52 -29.35 -5.46
C PRO A 195 7.93 -29.38 -4.05
N THR A 196 6.71 -29.90 -3.95
CA THR A 196 6.10 -30.31 -2.67
C THR A 196 7.02 -31.28 -1.96
N SER A 197 7.29 -30.98 -0.70
CA SER A 197 8.05 -31.78 0.25
C SER A 197 7.73 -33.27 0.17
N ARG A 198 8.63 -34.06 -0.41
CA ARG A 198 8.78 -35.45 -0.04
C ARG A 198 9.71 -35.48 1.17
N GLU A 199 9.20 -35.97 2.28
CA GLU A 199 10.02 -36.45 3.39
C GLU A 199 11.01 -37.49 2.84
N THR A 200 12.26 -37.06 2.61
CA THR A 200 13.37 -37.96 2.41
C THR A 200 14.20 -37.94 3.68
N ASP A 201 14.29 -39.12 4.25
CA ASP A 201 15.04 -39.52 5.43
C ASP A 201 16.45 -38.88 5.47
N ILE A 202 16.72 -38.06 6.49
CA ILE A 202 17.94 -37.23 6.64
C ILE A 202 19.10 -38.07 7.25
N SER A 203 19.14 -39.40 7.04
CA SER A 203 20.12 -40.23 7.72
C SER A 203 21.28 -40.77 6.88
N SER A 204 21.50 -40.32 5.63
CA SER A 204 22.54 -40.91 4.78
C SER A 204 23.38 -39.94 3.93
N TYR A 205 23.79 -38.80 4.44
CA TYR A 205 24.85 -38.04 3.79
C TYR A 205 26.10 -37.94 4.68
N PRO A 206 27.27 -38.41 4.18
CA PRO A 206 28.48 -38.40 4.98
C PRO A 206 29.06 -36.99 5.13
N SER A 207 29.43 -36.65 6.34
CA SER A 207 30.08 -35.41 6.77
C SER A 207 31.54 -35.27 6.30
N SER A 208 31.86 -35.67 5.06
CA SER A 208 33.22 -35.54 4.48
C SER A 208 33.19 -35.24 2.99
N LEU A 209 32.86 -34.00 2.60
CA LEU A 209 33.15 -33.47 1.26
C LEU A 209 34.63 -33.02 1.14
N ALA A 210 35.56 -33.90 1.46
CA ALA A 210 36.98 -33.72 1.21
C ALA A 210 37.46 -34.82 0.30
N GLY A 211 37.28 -34.68 -1.02
CA GLY A 211 37.74 -35.70 -1.99
C GLY A 211 37.61 -35.28 -3.45
N ARG A 212 38.65 -34.60 -3.94
CA ARG A 212 39.20 -34.57 -5.31
C ARG A 212 38.26 -34.36 -6.51
N GLY A 213 38.37 -33.21 -7.14
CA GLY A 213 38.10 -32.97 -8.57
C GLY A 213 36.78 -32.32 -8.92
N GLY A 214 35.67 -32.75 -8.35
CA GLY A 214 34.33 -32.11 -8.50
C GLY A 214 33.95 -31.18 -7.33
N ALA A 215 34.54 -31.42 -6.20
CA ALA A 215 34.30 -30.70 -4.94
C ALA A 215 34.86 -29.25 -4.91
N ALA A 216 35.80 -28.91 -5.78
CA ALA A 216 36.40 -27.58 -5.81
C ALA A 216 35.41 -26.51 -6.29
N GLY A 217 34.49 -26.83 -7.18
CA GLY A 217 33.48 -25.91 -7.69
C GLY A 217 32.40 -25.60 -6.64
N VAL A 218 31.82 -26.62 -6.00
CA VAL A 218 30.79 -26.48 -4.95
C VAL A 218 31.35 -25.72 -3.74
N GLY A 219 32.59 -26.03 -3.33
CA GLY A 219 33.27 -25.36 -2.23
C GLY A 219 33.47 -23.86 -2.48
N LEU A 220 33.75 -23.46 -3.72
CA LEU A 220 33.87 -22.07 -4.13
C LEU A 220 32.54 -21.34 -4.04
N ILE A 221 31.47 -21.96 -4.51
CA ILE A 221 30.13 -21.34 -4.50
C ILE A 221 29.57 -21.25 -3.09
N LEU A 222 29.86 -22.24 -2.21
CA LEU A 222 29.58 -22.13 -0.78
C LEU A 222 30.30 -20.95 -0.11
N GLN A 223 31.56 -20.68 -0.52
CA GLN A 223 32.26 -19.49 -0.03
C GLN A 223 31.58 -18.19 -0.49
N VAL A 224 31.09 -18.14 -1.73
CA VAL A 224 30.27 -17.00 -2.21
C VAL A 224 29.01 -16.86 -1.38
N ALA A 225 28.30 -17.97 -1.11
CA ALA A 225 27.11 -17.94 -0.26
C ALA A 225 27.40 -17.41 1.16
N ARG A 226 28.54 -17.77 1.73
CA ARG A 226 28.99 -17.24 3.05
C ARG A 226 29.27 -15.74 3.01
N GLU A 227 29.95 -15.25 1.97
CA GLU A 227 30.20 -13.81 1.80
C GLU A 227 28.91 -13.02 1.57
N CYS A 228 27.83 -13.66 1.10
CA CYS A 228 26.48 -13.10 1.00
C CYS A 228 25.67 -13.23 2.31
N GLY A 229 26.25 -13.76 3.40
CA GLY A 229 25.55 -13.96 4.68
C GLY A 229 24.35 -14.90 4.60
N TYR A 230 24.29 -15.75 3.59
CA TYR A 230 23.14 -16.62 3.27
C TYR A 230 21.81 -15.88 3.09
N LEU A 231 21.87 -14.59 2.74
CA LEU A 231 20.70 -13.74 2.55
C LEU A 231 20.12 -13.95 1.15
N PRO A 232 18.81 -14.26 1.02
CA PRO A 232 18.20 -14.56 -0.27
C PRO A 232 18.40 -13.47 -1.32
N LEU A 233 18.24 -12.20 -0.96
CA LEU A 233 18.42 -11.10 -1.90
C LEU A 233 19.88 -10.98 -2.38
N ALA A 234 20.87 -11.11 -1.49
CA ALA A 234 22.28 -11.09 -1.86
C ALA A 234 22.64 -12.25 -2.80
N LEU A 235 22.11 -13.44 -2.50
CA LEU A 235 22.31 -14.64 -3.33
C LEU A 235 21.66 -14.48 -4.70
N ALA A 236 20.44 -13.93 -4.77
CA ALA A 236 19.75 -13.66 -6.03
C ALA A 236 20.53 -12.69 -6.92
N MET A 237 21.01 -11.56 -6.38
CA MET A 237 21.82 -10.60 -7.11
C MET A 237 23.12 -11.22 -7.64
N VAL A 238 23.87 -11.93 -6.79
CA VAL A 238 25.13 -12.56 -7.18
C VAL A 238 24.91 -13.70 -8.18
N GLY A 239 23.87 -14.51 -7.99
CA GLY A 239 23.48 -15.55 -8.95
C GLY A 239 23.11 -14.95 -10.32
N ALA A 240 22.32 -13.88 -10.34
CA ALA A 240 21.94 -13.17 -11.55
C ALA A 240 23.14 -12.61 -12.33
N MET A 241 24.19 -12.13 -11.62
CA MET A 241 25.45 -11.70 -12.26
C MET A 241 26.17 -12.83 -13.00
N MET A 242 25.97 -14.08 -12.57
CA MET A 242 26.61 -15.27 -13.16
C MET A 242 25.80 -15.89 -14.31
N ARG A 243 24.58 -15.42 -14.57
CA ARG A 243 23.74 -15.93 -15.65
C ARG A 243 24.44 -15.81 -17.00
N GLY A 244 24.55 -16.92 -17.72
CA GLY A 244 25.22 -16.99 -19.02
C GLY A 244 26.75 -16.84 -18.97
N LYS A 245 27.39 -16.85 -17.79
CA LYS A 245 28.84 -16.72 -17.65
C LYS A 245 29.47 -18.07 -17.30
N PRO A 246 30.72 -18.31 -17.73
CA PRO A 246 31.40 -19.58 -17.46
C PRO A 246 31.75 -19.73 -15.98
N ALA A 247 31.80 -20.98 -15.50
CA ALA A 247 32.00 -21.32 -14.08
C ALA A 247 33.30 -20.73 -13.45
N ASN A 248 34.33 -20.49 -14.24
CA ASN A 248 35.58 -19.89 -13.73
C ASN A 248 35.41 -18.45 -13.25
N ARG A 249 34.29 -17.77 -13.58
CA ARG A 249 33.99 -16.42 -13.09
C ARG A 249 33.57 -16.38 -11.63
N TRP A 250 33.13 -17.47 -11.02
CA TRP A 250 32.82 -17.53 -9.60
C TRP A 250 33.99 -17.12 -8.70
N GLN A 251 35.22 -17.48 -9.08
CA GLN A 251 36.42 -17.07 -8.36
C GLN A 251 36.55 -15.52 -8.35
N ASN A 252 36.32 -14.87 -9.49
CA ASN A 252 36.42 -13.43 -9.61
C ASN A 252 35.34 -12.72 -8.77
N ILE A 253 34.13 -13.29 -8.70
CA ILE A 253 33.04 -12.76 -7.85
C ILE A 253 33.44 -12.90 -6.37
N LEU A 254 33.95 -14.04 -5.95
CA LEU A 254 34.40 -14.22 -4.57
C LEU A 254 35.49 -13.22 -4.19
N GLU A 255 36.48 -12.99 -5.08
CA GLU A 255 37.54 -12.00 -4.86
C GLU A 255 36.97 -10.59 -4.74
N LYS A 256 36.03 -10.20 -5.60
CA LYS A 256 35.35 -8.92 -5.52
C LYS A 256 34.56 -8.75 -4.21
N LEU A 257 33.79 -9.76 -3.80
CA LEU A 257 33.07 -9.73 -2.52
C LEU A 257 34.03 -9.59 -1.33
N ARG A 258 35.17 -10.26 -1.35
CA ARG A 258 36.18 -10.17 -0.29
C ARG A 258 36.97 -8.87 -0.31
N SER A 259 37.19 -8.28 -1.48
CA SER A 259 37.91 -7.01 -1.63
C SER A 259 37.00 -5.79 -1.45
N ALA A 260 35.68 -5.97 -1.39
CA ALA A 260 34.76 -4.87 -1.13
C ALA A 260 35.08 -4.21 0.22
N ASP A 261 35.19 -2.88 0.21
CA ASP A 261 35.61 -2.07 1.37
C ASP A 261 34.48 -2.00 2.40
N LEU A 262 34.47 -2.99 3.31
CA LEU A 262 33.49 -3.08 4.40
C LEU A 262 33.52 -1.89 5.34
N GLU A 263 34.69 -1.30 5.58
CA GLU A 263 34.81 -0.14 6.46
C GLU A 263 34.17 1.08 5.80
N LYS A 264 34.36 1.26 4.50
CA LYS A 264 33.72 2.31 3.72
C LYS A 264 32.18 2.11 3.68
N ILE A 265 31.74 0.87 3.47
CA ILE A 265 30.32 0.53 3.48
C ILE A 265 29.71 0.79 4.86
N LYS A 266 30.36 0.36 5.93
CA LYS A 266 29.90 0.63 7.31
C LYS A 266 29.89 2.12 7.65
N GLN A 267 30.85 2.90 7.16
CA GLN A 267 30.85 4.36 7.33
C GLN A 267 29.69 5.04 6.59
N GLN A 268 29.33 4.53 5.42
CA GLN A 268 28.18 5.03 4.64
C GLN A 268 26.83 4.62 5.27
N PHE A 269 26.78 3.45 5.89
CA PHE A 269 25.56 2.87 6.48
C PHE A 269 25.84 2.42 7.93
N PRO A 270 26.13 3.36 8.88
CA PRO A 270 26.60 3.02 10.23
C PRO A 270 25.58 2.23 11.05
N ASP A 271 24.30 2.47 10.82
CA ASP A 271 23.20 1.83 11.55
C ASP A 271 22.70 0.55 10.87
N TYR A 272 23.34 0.14 9.78
CA TYR A 272 22.87 -0.99 9.00
C TYR A 272 23.50 -2.30 9.48
N PRO A 273 22.70 -3.26 10.00
CA PRO A 273 23.23 -4.45 10.69
C PRO A 273 23.79 -5.53 9.75
N TYR A 274 23.61 -5.40 8.40
CA TYR A 274 23.94 -6.48 7.44
C TYR A 274 24.84 -5.99 6.30
N PRO A 275 26.14 -5.77 6.56
CA PRO A 275 27.08 -5.24 5.57
C PRO A 275 27.30 -6.17 4.36
N ASP A 276 27.06 -7.48 4.51
CA ASP A 276 27.26 -8.45 3.43
C ASP A 276 26.27 -8.27 2.29
N LEU A 277 25.03 -7.85 2.58
CA LEU A 277 24.05 -7.52 1.54
C LEU A 277 24.47 -6.28 0.76
N LEU A 278 24.95 -5.25 1.45
CA LEU A 278 25.45 -4.02 0.80
C LEU A 278 26.68 -4.27 -0.06
N LYS A 279 27.54 -5.21 0.33
CA LYS A 279 28.66 -5.69 -0.52
C LYS A 279 28.15 -6.32 -1.82
N ALA A 280 27.21 -7.25 -1.71
CA ALA A 280 26.63 -7.92 -2.87
C ALA A 280 25.98 -6.91 -3.81
N LEU A 281 25.26 -5.92 -3.25
CA LEU A 281 24.65 -4.86 -4.01
C LEU A 281 25.69 -3.96 -4.72
N ALA A 282 26.73 -3.50 -4.02
CA ALA A 282 27.81 -2.70 -4.60
C ALA A 282 28.49 -3.43 -5.75
N VAL A 283 28.86 -4.71 -5.56
CA VAL A 283 29.49 -5.55 -6.60
C VAL A 283 28.55 -5.76 -7.78
N SER A 284 27.25 -5.89 -7.54
CA SER A 284 26.24 -6.05 -8.61
C SER A 284 26.09 -4.77 -9.45
N VAL A 285 26.06 -3.61 -8.78
CA VAL A 285 25.98 -2.30 -9.47
C VAL A 285 27.26 -2.01 -10.26
N GLU A 286 28.44 -2.27 -9.68
CA GLU A 286 29.73 -2.12 -10.39
C GLU A 286 29.88 -3.04 -11.62
N ALA A 287 29.09 -4.10 -11.72
CA ALA A 287 29.09 -4.99 -12.87
C ALA A 287 28.23 -4.49 -14.05
N LEU A 288 27.41 -3.45 -13.85
CA LEU A 288 26.68 -2.77 -14.92
C LEU A 288 27.62 -1.88 -15.74
N ASP A 289 27.23 -1.54 -16.96
CA ASP A 289 27.88 -0.45 -17.71
C ASP A 289 27.56 0.92 -17.06
N GLU A 290 28.32 1.93 -17.45
CA GLU A 290 28.24 3.27 -16.84
C GLU A 290 26.86 3.91 -17.02
N ASN A 291 26.19 3.70 -18.17
CA ASN A 291 24.85 4.22 -18.42
C ASN A 291 23.83 3.57 -17.49
N CYS A 292 23.81 2.23 -17.42
CA CYS A 292 22.93 1.49 -16.53
C CYS A 292 23.16 1.84 -15.04
N GLN A 293 24.42 2.04 -14.62
CA GLN A 293 24.73 2.52 -13.27
C GLN A 293 24.09 3.88 -12.97
N GLN A 294 24.21 4.83 -13.89
CA GLN A 294 23.61 6.15 -13.77
C GLN A 294 22.08 6.09 -13.71
N ARG A 295 21.46 5.28 -14.59
CA ARG A 295 20.01 5.08 -14.60
C ARG A 295 19.51 4.39 -13.34
N TYR A 296 20.29 3.48 -12.77
CA TYR A 296 19.97 2.87 -11.48
C TYR A 296 19.95 3.90 -10.34
N LEU A 297 20.88 4.85 -10.33
CA LEU A 297 20.90 5.93 -9.34
C LEU A 297 19.73 6.91 -9.51
N ASP A 298 19.15 7.03 -10.69
CA ASP A 298 17.98 7.86 -10.96
C ASP A 298 16.74 7.43 -10.15
N PHE A 299 16.68 6.17 -9.71
CA PHE A 299 15.59 5.70 -8.84
C PHE A 299 15.54 6.41 -7.50
N ALA A 300 16.59 7.10 -7.09
CA ALA A 300 16.60 7.92 -5.87
C ALA A 300 15.55 9.03 -5.86
N VAL A 301 14.98 9.41 -7.02
CA VAL A 301 13.97 10.46 -7.16
C VAL A 301 12.57 10.01 -6.68
N PHE A 302 12.29 8.72 -6.72
CA PHE A 302 10.97 8.18 -6.42
C PHE A 302 10.74 8.05 -4.91
N PRO A 303 9.49 8.11 -4.44
CA PRO A 303 9.17 7.71 -3.07
C PRO A 303 9.43 6.22 -2.85
N GLU A 304 9.79 5.85 -1.64
CA GLU A 304 9.96 4.45 -1.23
C GLU A 304 8.66 3.66 -1.44
N ASP A 305 8.76 2.38 -1.76
CA ASP A 305 7.65 1.44 -1.96
C ASP A 305 6.61 1.81 -3.02
N THR A 306 6.87 2.85 -3.80
CA THR A 306 5.95 3.31 -4.84
C THR A 306 6.16 2.49 -6.12
N PRO A 307 5.09 1.92 -6.72
CA PRO A 307 5.17 1.32 -8.04
C PRO A 307 5.51 2.37 -9.10
N ILE A 308 6.53 2.09 -9.91
CA ILE A 308 7.01 3.01 -10.94
C ILE A 308 6.65 2.41 -12.30
N PRO A 309 5.65 2.94 -13.02
CA PRO A 309 5.35 2.51 -14.38
C PRO A 309 6.53 2.77 -15.32
N GLU A 310 6.79 1.86 -16.27
CA GLU A 310 7.89 2.01 -17.22
C GLU A 310 7.80 3.32 -18.03
N ALA A 311 6.58 3.76 -18.36
CA ALA A 311 6.32 5.02 -19.07
C ALA A 311 6.88 6.27 -18.33
N VAL A 312 6.96 6.21 -17.00
CA VAL A 312 7.54 7.27 -16.18
C VAL A 312 9.05 7.35 -16.38
N LEU A 313 9.72 6.19 -16.39
CA LEU A 313 11.18 6.12 -16.63
C LEU A 313 11.51 6.53 -18.07
N GLN A 314 10.73 6.11 -19.05
CA GLN A 314 10.87 6.53 -20.45
C GLN A 314 10.76 8.06 -20.56
N THR A 315 9.75 8.66 -19.92
CA THR A 315 9.60 10.13 -19.88
C THR A 315 10.79 10.78 -19.17
N PHE A 316 11.28 10.21 -18.08
CA PHE A 316 12.39 10.74 -17.28
C PHE A 316 13.73 10.68 -18.01
N TRP A 317 13.95 9.65 -18.83
CA TRP A 317 15.22 9.42 -19.52
C TRP A 317 15.25 9.97 -20.95
N GLN A 318 14.09 10.31 -21.54
CA GLN A 318 14.01 10.87 -22.89
C GLN A 318 14.91 12.11 -23.10
N PRO A 319 14.99 13.11 -22.17
CA PRO A 319 15.89 14.25 -22.32
C PRO A 319 17.37 13.88 -22.27
N LEU A 320 17.71 12.67 -21.83
CA LEU A 320 19.08 12.15 -21.82
C LEU A 320 19.44 11.44 -23.14
N GLY A 321 18.52 11.40 -24.10
CA GLY A 321 18.72 10.77 -25.40
C GLY A 321 18.39 9.28 -25.45
N LEU A 322 17.76 8.71 -24.41
CA LEU A 322 17.26 7.35 -24.45
C LEU A 322 15.86 7.35 -25.07
N ASP A 323 15.67 6.57 -26.10
CA ASP A 323 14.34 6.32 -26.65
C ASP A 323 13.58 5.24 -25.83
N GLU A 324 12.41 4.85 -26.31
CA GLU A 324 11.59 3.84 -25.64
C GLU A 324 12.30 2.48 -25.55
N PHE A 325 13.00 2.08 -26.63
CA PHE A 325 13.72 0.80 -26.71
C PHE A 325 14.98 0.82 -25.82
N ASP A 326 15.77 1.89 -25.88
CA ASP A 326 16.95 2.05 -25.01
C ASP A 326 16.55 2.04 -23.54
N SER A 327 15.44 2.69 -23.19
CA SER A 327 14.90 2.70 -21.82
C SER A 327 14.47 1.31 -21.39
N GLN A 328 13.84 0.54 -22.29
CA GLN A 328 13.42 -0.83 -22.03
C GLN A 328 14.63 -1.76 -21.81
N ASP A 329 15.67 -1.63 -22.63
CA ASP A 329 16.91 -2.40 -22.48
C ASP A 329 17.56 -2.17 -21.12
N VAL A 330 17.63 -0.90 -20.66
CA VAL A 330 18.13 -0.57 -19.31
C VAL A 330 17.26 -1.19 -18.22
N ILE A 331 15.94 -1.09 -18.34
CA ILE A 331 15.00 -1.67 -17.38
C ILE A 331 15.19 -3.20 -17.32
N ASP A 332 15.24 -3.87 -18.47
CA ASP A 332 15.40 -5.32 -18.55
C ASP A 332 16.75 -5.77 -17.99
N GLU A 333 17.83 -5.01 -18.22
CA GLU A 333 19.13 -5.29 -17.58
C GLU A 333 19.04 -5.18 -16.05
N LEU A 334 18.43 -4.11 -15.50
CA LEU A 334 18.27 -3.94 -14.05
C LEU A 334 17.43 -5.07 -13.43
N VAL A 335 16.33 -5.45 -14.08
CA VAL A 335 15.47 -6.56 -13.64
C VAL A 335 16.22 -7.89 -13.74
N SER A 336 16.94 -8.13 -14.84
CA SER A 336 17.72 -9.36 -15.05
C SER A 336 18.80 -9.57 -14.00
N LYS A 337 19.36 -8.47 -13.46
CA LYS A 337 20.37 -8.46 -12.38
C LYS A 337 19.77 -8.44 -10.97
N SER A 338 18.46 -8.51 -10.83
CA SER A 338 17.76 -8.41 -9.53
C SER A 338 18.03 -7.08 -8.79
N LEU A 339 18.31 -6.02 -9.53
CA LEU A 339 18.48 -4.66 -9.02
C LEU A 339 17.15 -3.88 -9.02
N ALA A 340 16.16 -4.35 -9.75
CA ALA A 340 14.78 -3.91 -9.69
C ALA A 340 13.84 -5.12 -9.79
N LEU A 341 12.63 -4.99 -9.28
CA LEU A 341 11.57 -6.00 -9.38
C LEU A 341 10.50 -5.46 -10.32
N ARG A 342 10.01 -6.30 -11.24
CA ARG A 342 8.87 -5.98 -12.11
C ARG A 342 7.65 -6.74 -11.59
N ASP A 343 6.57 -6.04 -11.32
CA ASP A 343 5.30 -6.65 -10.89
C ASP A 343 4.49 -7.20 -12.09
N GLU A 344 3.35 -7.83 -11.81
CA GLU A 344 2.48 -8.41 -12.85
C GLU A 344 1.84 -7.35 -13.77
N ALA A 345 1.74 -6.12 -13.31
CA ALA A 345 1.22 -4.98 -14.08
C ALA A 345 2.31 -4.28 -14.92
N GLY A 346 3.56 -4.73 -14.82
CA GLY A 346 4.71 -4.14 -15.51
C GLY A 346 5.37 -2.97 -14.75
N ASN A 347 4.93 -2.65 -13.53
CA ASN A 347 5.57 -1.60 -12.76
C ASN A 347 6.86 -2.08 -12.12
N LEU A 348 7.80 -1.16 -11.97
CA LEU A 348 9.07 -1.41 -11.30
C LEU A 348 9.02 -1.02 -9.84
N ARG A 349 9.73 -1.78 -9.02
CA ARG A 349 9.96 -1.48 -7.61
C ARG A 349 11.40 -1.80 -7.24
N LEU A 350 11.96 -1.02 -6.33
CA LEU A 350 13.20 -1.38 -5.66
C LEU A 350 12.85 -1.96 -4.28
N HIS A 351 13.65 -2.93 -3.84
CA HIS A 351 13.62 -3.33 -2.44
C HIS A 351 14.18 -2.19 -1.58
N ASP A 352 13.65 -1.98 -0.35
CA ASP A 352 14.04 -0.90 0.56
C ASP A 352 15.55 -0.68 0.63
N LEU A 353 16.31 -1.76 0.73
CA LEU A 353 17.77 -1.70 0.83
C LEU A 353 18.45 -1.23 -0.45
N GLN A 354 17.88 -1.57 -1.60
CA GLN A 354 18.31 -1.05 -2.89
C GLN A 354 17.99 0.44 -3.00
N PHE A 355 16.84 0.82 -2.48
CA PHE A 355 16.40 2.21 -2.44
C PHE A 355 17.29 3.05 -1.51
N ASP A 356 17.56 2.60 -0.29
CA ASP A 356 18.50 3.23 0.63
C ASP A 356 19.89 3.38 0.01
N TYR A 357 20.35 2.33 -0.69
CA TYR A 357 21.63 2.34 -1.38
C TYR A 357 21.67 3.41 -2.48
N VAL A 358 20.69 3.46 -3.39
CA VAL A 358 20.68 4.44 -4.49
C VAL A 358 20.60 5.87 -3.96
N ARG A 359 19.78 6.13 -2.94
CA ARG A 359 19.71 7.43 -2.28
C ARG A 359 21.03 7.85 -1.67
N LYS A 360 21.68 6.95 -0.93
CA LYS A 360 22.95 7.22 -0.27
C LYS A 360 24.08 7.43 -1.28
N GLN A 361 24.17 6.57 -2.30
CA GLN A 361 25.17 6.71 -3.35
C GLN A 361 24.99 8.01 -4.12
N TYR A 362 23.76 8.35 -4.50
CA TYR A 362 23.49 9.60 -5.19
C TYR A 362 23.91 10.82 -4.35
N THR A 363 23.56 10.85 -3.06
CA THR A 363 23.96 11.96 -2.16
C THR A 363 25.45 12.04 -1.90
N THR A 364 26.19 10.92 -2.03
CA THR A 364 27.65 10.86 -1.83
C THR A 364 28.42 11.26 -3.09
N LEU A 365 27.93 10.85 -4.28
CA LEU A 365 28.56 11.11 -5.57
C LEU A 365 28.22 12.51 -6.11
N ALA A 366 27.01 13.00 -5.83
CA ALA A 366 26.61 14.34 -6.24
C ALA A 366 27.46 15.39 -5.52
N ASN A 367 28.05 16.31 -6.28
CA ASN A 367 28.60 17.52 -5.72
C ASN A 367 27.54 18.19 -4.85
N LYS A 368 27.88 18.80 -3.72
CA LYS A 368 26.96 19.42 -2.76
C LYS A 368 25.92 20.38 -3.37
N SER A 369 26.12 20.81 -4.63
CA SER A 369 25.19 21.63 -5.42
C SER A 369 24.14 20.86 -6.21
N GLU A 370 24.28 19.54 -6.37
CA GLU A 370 23.44 18.69 -7.22
C GLU A 370 22.73 17.59 -6.40
N GLY A 371 22.17 17.93 -5.26
CA GLY A 371 21.45 16.98 -4.41
C GLY A 371 20.22 16.34 -5.11
N ILE A 372 19.52 15.45 -4.41
CA ILE A 372 18.31 14.76 -4.91
C ILE A 372 17.30 15.74 -5.55
N GLY A 373 17.24 16.98 -5.08
CA GLY A 373 16.43 18.05 -5.67
C GLY A 373 16.70 18.28 -7.17
N PHE A 374 17.93 18.05 -7.64
CA PHE A 374 18.24 18.10 -9.07
C PHE A 374 17.51 17.01 -9.86
N LEU A 375 17.45 15.77 -9.34
CA LEU A 375 16.70 14.67 -9.97
C LEU A 375 15.21 15.00 -10.06
N HIS A 376 14.63 15.55 -8.99
CA HIS A 376 13.23 15.97 -9.01
C HIS A 376 12.99 17.02 -10.10
N ASN A 377 13.85 18.02 -10.19
CA ASN A 377 13.74 19.05 -11.24
C ASN A 377 13.93 18.47 -12.64
N ARG A 378 14.84 17.51 -12.83
CA ARG A 378 15.03 16.85 -14.12
C ARG A 378 13.77 16.08 -14.53
N LEU A 379 13.15 15.34 -13.60
CA LEU A 379 11.88 14.64 -13.85
C LEU A 379 10.76 15.63 -14.19
N LEU A 380 10.58 16.68 -13.40
CA LEU A 380 9.58 17.71 -13.62
C LEU A 380 9.75 18.43 -14.96
N ASN A 381 10.99 18.72 -15.35
CA ASN A 381 11.28 19.36 -16.63
C ASN A 381 10.94 18.43 -17.80
N ALA A 382 11.26 17.13 -17.70
CA ALA A 382 10.88 16.15 -18.72
C ALA A 382 9.36 16.11 -18.95
N TYR A 383 8.58 16.13 -17.87
CA TYR A 383 7.12 16.23 -17.98
C TYR A 383 6.66 17.59 -18.53
N SER A 384 7.28 18.69 -18.13
CA SER A 384 6.93 20.02 -18.64
C SER A 384 7.21 20.15 -20.14
N GLU A 385 8.29 19.55 -20.65
CA GLU A 385 8.61 19.49 -22.07
C GLU A 385 7.61 18.63 -22.86
N LYS A 386 7.22 17.50 -22.30
CA LYS A 386 6.22 16.61 -22.89
C LYS A 386 4.82 17.22 -22.92
N TYR A 387 4.46 18.02 -21.90
CA TYR A 387 3.13 18.63 -21.73
C TYR A 387 3.21 20.16 -21.61
N PRO A 388 3.53 20.87 -22.69
CA PRO A 388 3.77 22.33 -22.68
C PRO A 388 2.51 23.16 -22.37
N GLN A 389 1.33 22.56 -22.38
CA GLN A 389 0.07 23.22 -22.04
C GLN A 389 -0.13 23.39 -20.53
N GLY A 390 0.74 22.80 -19.71
CA GLY A 390 0.73 22.85 -18.24
C GLY A 390 0.25 21.56 -17.58
N TRP A 391 0.41 21.50 -16.27
CA TRP A 391 0.17 20.30 -15.46
C TRP A 391 -1.25 19.70 -15.57
N HIS A 392 -2.26 20.52 -15.84
CA HIS A 392 -3.64 20.07 -16.04
C HIS A 392 -3.85 19.24 -17.32
N SER A 393 -2.88 19.23 -18.23
CA SER A 393 -2.94 18.48 -19.50
C SER A 393 -2.19 17.15 -19.45
N LEU A 394 -1.69 16.74 -18.28
CA LEU A 394 -1.01 15.46 -18.10
C LEU A 394 -1.91 14.29 -18.48
N GLU A 395 -1.35 13.33 -19.20
CA GLU A 395 -1.96 12.02 -19.34
C GLU A 395 -1.76 11.20 -18.04
N ASN A 396 -2.70 10.30 -17.79
CA ASN A 396 -2.59 9.44 -16.61
C ASN A 396 -1.65 8.26 -16.91
N ASP A 397 -0.43 8.36 -16.42
CA ASP A 397 0.61 7.33 -16.51
C ASP A 397 0.64 6.38 -15.28
N GLY A 398 -0.33 6.55 -14.38
CA GLY A 398 -0.41 5.79 -13.12
C GLY A 398 0.50 6.28 -12.01
N TYR A 399 1.21 7.40 -12.19
CA TYR A 399 2.18 7.88 -11.21
C TYR A 399 2.14 9.39 -10.96
N ILE A 400 2.30 10.21 -12.04
CA ILE A 400 2.59 11.65 -11.87
C ILE A 400 1.44 12.43 -11.22
N TRP A 401 0.20 12.04 -11.47
CA TRP A 401 -0.97 12.70 -10.88
C TRP A 401 -0.97 12.63 -9.35
N GLU A 402 -0.49 11.53 -8.78
CA GLU A 402 -0.46 11.33 -7.32
C GLU A 402 0.80 11.93 -6.70
N ASN A 403 1.91 12.02 -7.45
CA ASN A 403 3.23 12.35 -6.91
C ASN A 403 3.75 13.73 -7.34
N LEU A 404 3.03 14.50 -8.16
CA LEU A 404 3.50 15.79 -8.66
C LEU A 404 3.80 16.78 -7.53
N ALA A 405 2.92 16.89 -6.53
CA ALA A 405 3.10 17.78 -5.38
C ALA A 405 4.36 17.42 -4.59
N TYR A 406 4.61 16.14 -4.36
CA TYR A 406 5.83 15.63 -3.74
C TYR A 406 7.08 16.05 -4.53
N HIS A 407 7.09 15.85 -5.85
CA HIS A 407 8.25 16.21 -6.69
C HIS A 407 8.47 17.72 -6.76
N LEU A 408 7.43 18.53 -6.85
CA LEU A 408 7.55 19.99 -6.83
C LEU A 408 8.16 20.48 -5.51
N LEU A 409 7.71 19.94 -4.38
CA LEU A 409 8.24 20.31 -3.08
C LEU A 409 9.70 19.87 -2.92
N ALA A 410 10.01 18.61 -3.22
CA ALA A 410 11.36 18.05 -3.11
C ALA A 410 12.35 18.67 -4.11
N GLY A 411 11.87 19.16 -5.26
CA GLY A 411 12.62 19.94 -6.24
C GLY A 411 12.83 21.41 -5.85
N GLY A 412 12.31 21.84 -4.68
CA GLY A 412 12.40 23.23 -4.21
C GLY A 412 11.46 24.21 -4.94
N ARG A 413 10.48 23.70 -5.74
CA ARG A 413 9.52 24.51 -6.54
C ARG A 413 8.26 24.83 -5.74
N LYS A 414 8.41 25.18 -4.44
CA LYS A 414 7.28 25.47 -3.52
C LYS A 414 6.32 26.53 -4.08
N GLY A 415 6.86 27.58 -4.72
CA GLY A 415 6.03 28.64 -5.32
C GLY A 415 5.17 28.14 -6.48
N GLU A 416 5.67 27.20 -7.27
CA GLU A 416 4.91 26.59 -8.36
C GLU A 416 3.83 25.66 -7.83
N LEU A 417 4.10 24.86 -6.79
CA LEU A 417 3.10 24.06 -6.11
C LEU A 417 1.98 24.95 -5.55
N GLN A 418 2.33 26.08 -4.94
CA GLN A 418 1.34 27.04 -4.44
C GLN A 418 0.45 27.59 -5.57
N GLN A 419 1.03 27.94 -6.71
CA GLN A 419 0.27 28.40 -7.88
C GLN A 419 -0.62 27.29 -8.44
N LEU A 420 -0.12 26.06 -8.50
CA LEU A 420 -0.84 24.88 -8.98
C LEU A 420 -2.09 24.62 -8.13
N LEU A 421 -1.98 24.70 -6.80
CA LEU A 421 -3.09 24.46 -5.88
C LEU A 421 -4.12 25.61 -5.88
N CYS A 422 -3.80 26.73 -6.53
CA CYS A 422 -4.73 27.85 -6.83
C CYS A 422 -5.18 27.87 -8.30
N ASP A 423 -4.80 26.89 -9.14
CA ASP A 423 -5.25 26.81 -10.54
C ASP A 423 -6.49 25.90 -10.65
N PHE A 424 -7.63 26.48 -10.98
CA PHE A 424 -8.88 25.74 -11.12
C PHE A 424 -8.78 24.59 -12.14
N ARG A 425 -8.02 24.78 -13.23
CA ARG A 425 -7.85 23.74 -14.25
C ARG A 425 -7.17 22.50 -13.68
N TRP A 426 -6.18 22.71 -12.79
CA TRP A 426 -5.53 21.61 -12.08
C TRP A 426 -6.48 20.89 -11.13
N LEU A 427 -7.21 21.68 -10.30
CA LEU A 427 -8.15 21.11 -9.34
C LEU A 427 -9.20 20.23 -10.04
N GLN A 428 -9.79 20.75 -11.12
CA GLN A 428 -10.79 20.03 -11.90
C GLN A 428 -10.18 18.76 -12.54
N ALA A 429 -9.02 18.90 -13.19
CA ALA A 429 -8.37 17.78 -13.86
C ALA A 429 -7.94 16.68 -12.88
N LYS A 430 -7.37 17.03 -11.72
CA LYS A 430 -6.99 16.05 -10.69
C LYS A 430 -8.20 15.37 -10.08
N LEU A 431 -9.28 16.11 -9.83
CA LEU A 431 -10.54 15.56 -9.34
C LEU A 431 -11.15 14.56 -10.35
N GLU A 432 -11.07 14.86 -11.65
CA GLU A 432 -11.59 14.00 -12.71
C GLU A 432 -10.77 12.74 -12.90
N ASN A 433 -9.43 12.86 -12.95
CA ASN A 433 -8.53 11.74 -13.25
C ASN A 433 -8.28 10.82 -12.04
N ILE A 434 -8.29 11.37 -10.82
CA ILE A 434 -8.04 10.61 -9.60
C ILE A 434 -9.28 10.68 -8.69
N ASN A 435 -9.27 11.53 -7.66
CA ASN A 435 -10.37 11.71 -6.74
C ASN A 435 -10.15 12.93 -5.82
N ILE A 436 -11.17 13.25 -5.03
CA ILE A 436 -11.13 14.38 -4.10
C ILE A 436 -10.10 14.19 -2.96
N ASN A 437 -9.86 12.96 -2.50
CA ASN A 437 -8.92 12.71 -1.41
C ASN A 437 -7.46 12.95 -1.84
N ALA A 438 -7.08 12.49 -3.04
CA ALA A 438 -5.78 12.75 -3.62
C ALA A 438 -5.55 14.25 -3.84
N LEU A 439 -6.62 15.00 -4.20
CA LEU A 439 -6.55 16.46 -4.32
C LEU A 439 -6.35 17.11 -2.95
N LEU A 440 -7.08 16.68 -1.91
CA LEU A 440 -6.96 17.23 -0.56
C LEU A 440 -5.57 16.96 0.06
N ALA A 441 -4.99 15.79 -0.20
CA ALA A 441 -3.66 15.42 0.28
C ALA A 441 -2.56 16.37 -0.24
N ASP A 442 -2.70 16.94 -1.44
CA ASP A 442 -1.73 17.88 -1.97
C ASP A 442 -1.62 19.17 -1.12
N TYR A 443 -2.72 19.60 -0.50
CA TYR A 443 -2.73 20.80 0.35
C TYR A 443 -1.98 20.60 1.67
N ASP A 444 -1.84 19.37 2.14
CA ASP A 444 -1.12 19.05 3.39
C ASP A 444 0.37 19.38 3.28
N PHE A 445 0.94 19.39 2.07
CA PHE A 445 2.31 19.82 1.83
C PHE A 445 2.56 21.32 2.11
N LEU A 446 1.52 22.16 2.13
CA LEU A 446 1.60 23.62 2.29
C LEU A 446 0.62 24.13 3.36
N SER A 447 0.46 23.40 4.44
CA SER A 447 -0.51 23.68 5.51
C SER A 447 -0.36 25.03 6.23
N GLU A 448 0.76 25.73 6.02
CA GLU A 448 1.00 27.06 6.62
C GLU A 448 0.41 28.23 5.81
N ASN A 449 -0.09 28.00 4.59
CA ASN A 449 -0.62 29.04 3.71
C ASN A 449 -2.11 29.25 3.95
N GLU A 450 -2.51 30.46 4.38
CA GLU A 450 -3.89 30.79 4.73
C GLU A 450 -4.86 30.64 3.54
N ASP A 451 -4.49 31.08 2.34
CA ASP A 451 -5.33 30.96 1.15
C ASP A 451 -5.58 29.48 0.79
N LEU A 452 -4.52 28.65 0.88
CA LEU A 452 -4.63 27.21 0.61
C LEU A 452 -5.46 26.51 1.69
N GLN A 453 -5.36 26.92 2.95
CA GLN A 453 -6.24 26.40 4.02
C GLN A 453 -7.71 26.73 3.75
N LEU A 454 -8.01 27.93 3.26
CA LEU A 454 -9.37 28.31 2.89
C LEU A 454 -9.89 27.49 1.70
N ILE A 455 -9.07 27.28 0.68
CA ILE A 455 -9.44 26.46 -0.48
C ILE A 455 -9.64 25.00 -0.05
N GLN A 456 -8.70 24.43 0.72
CA GLN A 456 -8.82 23.06 1.28
C GLN A 456 -10.09 22.94 2.14
N GLY A 457 -10.36 23.93 3.00
CA GLY A 457 -11.57 23.98 3.82
C GLY A 457 -12.87 24.04 3.01
N ALA A 458 -12.87 24.70 1.86
CA ALA A 458 -14.00 24.71 0.93
C ALA A 458 -14.17 23.34 0.25
N LEU A 459 -13.08 22.71 -0.19
CA LEU A 459 -13.08 21.36 -0.76
C LEU A 459 -13.56 20.32 0.25
N LEU A 460 -13.06 20.34 1.49
CA LEU A 460 -13.48 19.45 2.57
C LEU A 460 -14.99 19.50 2.83
N ARG A 461 -15.58 20.72 2.81
CA ARG A 461 -17.03 20.87 2.97
C ARG A 461 -17.83 20.43 1.77
N SER A 462 -17.17 20.21 0.64
CA SER A 462 -17.78 19.82 -0.63
C SER A 462 -17.60 18.35 -0.96
N VAL A 463 -16.85 17.59 -0.15
CA VAL A 463 -16.49 16.18 -0.41
C VAL A 463 -17.70 15.34 -0.76
N HIS A 464 -18.78 15.40 0.03
CA HIS A 464 -19.99 14.61 -0.17
C HIS A 464 -20.70 14.90 -1.52
N ILE A 465 -20.61 16.13 -2.01
CA ILE A 465 -21.13 16.50 -3.34
C ILE A 465 -20.17 16.06 -4.44
N LEU A 466 -18.86 16.32 -4.28
CA LEU A 466 -17.86 16.07 -5.31
C LEU A 466 -17.59 14.59 -5.56
N ILE A 467 -17.86 13.72 -4.60
CA ILE A 467 -17.84 12.27 -4.79
C ILE A 467 -18.97 11.84 -5.73
N GLN A 468 -20.15 12.44 -5.59
CA GLN A 468 -21.33 12.10 -6.40
C GLN A 468 -21.26 12.75 -7.79
N ASP A 469 -20.85 14.02 -7.84
CA ASP A 469 -20.78 14.79 -9.08
C ASP A 469 -19.58 15.75 -9.07
N LYS A 470 -18.51 15.34 -9.73
CA LYS A 470 -17.26 16.12 -9.88
C LYS A 470 -17.48 17.44 -10.62
N GLN A 471 -18.55 17.58 -11.41
CA GLN A 471 -18.86 18.79 -12.16
C GLN A 471 -19.40 19.94 -11.30
N GLN A 472 -19.74 19.65 -10.05
CA GLN A 472 -20.19 20.67 -9.08
C GLN A 472 -19.02 21.51 -8.52
N LEU A 473 -17.77 21.18 -8.81
CA LEU A 473 -16.60 21.89 -8.26
C LEU A 473 -16.67 23.41 -8.43
N PRO A 474 -17.01 23.98 -9.62
CA PRO A 474 -17.13 25.44 -9.78
C PRO A 474 -18.17 26.04 -8.85
N GLY A 475 -19.35 25.44 -8.78
CA GLY A 475 -20.45 25.89 -7.92
C GLY A 475 -20.12 25.85 -6.44
N GLN A 476 -19.43 24.79 -6.00
CA GLN A 476 -19.02 24.63 -4.60
C GLN A 476 -17.95 25.65 -4.19
N LEU A 477 -16.95 25.89 -5.05
CA LEU A 477 -15.92 26.90 -4.77
C LEU A 477 -16.50 28.31 -4.77
N LEU A 478 -17.30 28.68 -5.77
CA LEU A 478 -17.95 29.99 -5.84
C LEU A 478 -18.88 30.22 -4.63
N GLY A 479 -19.77 29.28 -4.34
CA GLY A 479 -20.72 29.41 -3.23
C GLY A 479 -20.05 29.59 -1.86
N ARG A 480 -18.83 29.08 -1.66
CA ARG A 480 -18.12 29.12 -0.38
C ARG A 480 -17.07 30.21 -0.27
N LEU A 481 -16.43 30.59 -1.40
CA LEU A 481 -15.25 31.44 -1.39
C LEU A 481 -15.47 32.85 -1.95
N LEU A 482 -16.63 33.18 -2.56
CA LEU A 482 -16.90 34.52 -3.11
C LEU A 482 -16.80 35.67 -2.08
N GLY A 483 -16.93 35.39 -0.79
CA GLY A 483 -16.79 36.38 0.27
C GLY A 483 -15.35 36.70 0.68
N PHE A 484 -14.33 36.04 0.11
CA PHE A 484 -12.93 36.29 0.45
C PHE A 484 -12.25 37.20 -0.58
N GLU A 485 -11.47 38.19 -0.11
CA GLU A 485 -10.87 39.22 -0.95
C GLU A 485 -9.44 38.89 -1.41
N SER A 486 -8.89 37.71 -1.03
CA SER A 486 -7.55 37.29 -1.45
C SER A 486 -7.44 37.23 -2.97
N LEU A 487 -6.35 37.79 -3.52
CA LEU A 487 -6.09 37.81 -4.95
C LEU A 487 -5.98 36.39 -5.54
N ALA A 488 -5.37 35.46 -4.79
CA ALA A 488 -5.23 34.07 -5.23
C ALA A 488 -6.60 33.38 -5.32
N ILE A 489 -7.45 33.58 -4.31
CA ILE A 489 -8.81 33.03 -4.31
C ILE A 489 -9.65 33.67 -5.42
N GLN A 490 -9.58 34.97 -5.62
CA GLN A 490 -10.33 35.65 -6.69
C GLN A 490 -9.88 35.19 -8.10
N ALA A 491 -8.59 34.94 -8.29
CA ALA A 491 -8.06 34.39 -9.54
C ALA A 491 -8.60 32.96 -9.80
N LEU A 492 -8.60 32.10 -8.77
CA LEU A 492 -9.21 30.75 -8.81
C LEU A 492 -10.69 30.83 -9.18
N LEU A 493 -11.45 31.70 -8.53
CA LEU A 493 -12.90 31.84 -8.76
C LEU A 493 -13.21 32.40 -10.15
N THR A 494 -12.37 33.29 -10.68
CA THR A 494 -12.48 33.80 -12.04
C THR A 494 -12.34 32.68 -13.08
N GLN A 495 -11.39 31.76 -12.86
CA GLN A 495 -11.23 30.58 -13.71
C GLN A 495 -12.44 29.63 -13.58
N ALA A 496 -12.93 29.41 -12.36
CA ALA A 496 -14.11 28.58 -12.10
C ALA A 496 -15.36 29.11 -12.81
N GLN A 497 -15.56 30.44 -12.86
CA GLN A 497 -16.67 31.07 -13.59
C GLN A 497 -16.59 30.88 -15.11
N GLN A 498 -15.37 30.71 -15.66
CA GLN A 498 -15.16 30.50 -17.09
C GLN A 498 -15.31 29.04 -17.51
N CYS A 499 -15.53 28.13 -16.53
CA CYS A 499 -15.73 26.72 -16.81
C CYS A 499 -16.98 26.53 -17.68
N LYS A 500 -16.82 25.71 -18.74
CA LYS A 500 -17.89 25.45 -19.71
C LYS A 500 -18.85 24.33 -19.29
N THR A 501 -18.72 23.84 -18.07
CA THR A 501 -19.60 22.78 -17.57
C THR A 501 -21.02 23.32 -17.40
N PRO A 502 -22.05 22.65 -17.91
CA PRO A 502 -23.43 23.09 -17.72
C PRO A 502 -23.78 23.08 -16.23
N GLY A 503 -24.25 24.21 -15.71
CA GLY A 503 -24.62 24.33 -14.31
C GLY A 503 -25.07 25.74 -13.92
N LEU A 504 -25.69 25.85 -12.75
CA LEU A 504 -26.02 27.12 -12.13
C LEU A 504 -24.85 27.55 -11.24
N LEU A 505 -24.24 28.69 -11.55
CA LEU A 505 -23.13 29.25 -10.77
C LEU A 505 -23.64 30.32 -9.81
N PRO A 506 -23.30 30.23 -8.49
CA PRO A 506 -23.61 31.25 -7.52
C PRO A 506 -23.01 32.62 -7.89
N GLN A 507 -23.78 33.67 -7.77
CA GLN A 507 -23.32 35.06 -7.95
C GLN A 507 -22.98 35.75 -6.63
N ILE A 508 -23.36 35.14 -5.52
CA ILE A 508 -23.07 35.60 -4.14
C ILE A 508 -22.60 34.37 -3.33
N ALA A 509 -21.91 34.62 -2.22
CA ALA A 509 -21.56 33.58 -1.26
C ALA A 509 -22.87 33.01 -0.66
N SER A 510 -23.24 31.80 -1.12
CA SER A 510 -24.53 31.18 -0.77
C SER A 510 -24.39 29.89 0.02
N LEU A 511 -23.16 29.37 0.16
CA LEU A 511 -22.82 28.18 0.92
C LEU A 511 -21.96 28.55 2.13
N THR A 512 -21.95 27.68 3.14
CA THR A 512 -21.15 27.89 4.35
C THR A 512 -19.67 28.04 4.02
N PRO A 513 -19.04 29.18 4.38
CA PRO A 513 -17.63 29.41 4.06
C PRO A 513 -16.69 28.58 4.94
N PRO A 514 -15.45 28.34 4.50
CA PRO A 514 -14.41 27.79 5.36
C PRO A 514 -14.09 28.70 6.54
N GLY A 515 -13.66 28.12 7.68
CA GLY A 515 -13.37 28.90 8.90
C GLY A 515 -14.59 29.33 9.72
N SER A 516 -15.83 29.02 9.31
CA SER A 516 -17.02 29.28 10.10
C SER A 516 -17.18 28.32 11.29
N SER A 517 -17.96 28.72 12.31
CA SER A 517 -18.30 27.87 13.47
C SER A 517 -19.05 26.59 13.07
N LEU A 518 -19.77 26.61 11.96
CA LEU A 518 -20.38 25.42 11.37
C LEU A 518 -19.29 24.61 10.65
N VAL A 519 -18.89 23.52 11.27
CA VAL A 519 -17.90 22.60 10.69
C VAL A 519 -18.50 21.84 9.52
N ARG A 520 -19.73 21.30 9.68
CA ARG A 520 -20.36 20.40 8.71
C ARG A 520 -21.87 20.31 8.91
N THR A 521 -22.58 20.00 7.83
CA THR A 521 -23.97 19.56 7.85
C THR A 521 -24.04 18.08 7.52
N LEU A 522 -24.80 17.31 8.31
CA LEU A 522 -25.05 15.88 8.08
C LEU A 522 -26.44 15.76 7.45
N GLU A 523 -26.49 15.30 6.21
CA GLU A 523 -27.73 15.15 5.43
C GLU A 523 -28.01 13.67 5.18
N GLY A 524 -29.27 13.26 5.30
CA GLY A 524 -29.66 11.86 5.03
C GLY A 524 -31.00 11.45 5.64
N HIS A 525 -31.45 12.08 6.74
CA HIS A 525 -32.82 11.89 7.23
C HIS A 525 -33.83 12.57 6.29
N SER A 526 -34.97 11.93 6.08
CA SER A 526 -36.04 12.46 5.22
C SER A 526 -37.06 13.32 5.97
N TYR A 527 -37.01 13.30 7.32
CA TYR A 527 -37.89 14.07 8.21
C TYR A 527 -37.11 14.69 9.38
N SER A 528 -37.79 15.33 10.31
CA SER A 528 -37.19 16.02 11.46
C SER A 528 -36.29 15.09 12.28
N VAL A 529 -35.14 15.61 12.73
CA VAL A 529 -34.27 14.92 13.68
C VAL A 529 -34.62 15.35 15.08
N ASN A 530 -35.03 14.40 15.92
CA ASN A 530 -35.60 14.68 17.26
C ASN A 530 -34.54 14.57 18.36
N ALA A 531 -33.54 13.70 18.19
CA ALA A 531 -32.54 13.49 19.21
C ALA A 531 -31.20 13.05 18.59
N ILE A 532 -30.14 13.31 19.36
CA ILE A 532 -28.79 12.91 19.01
C ILE A 532 -28.03 12.44 20.24
N ALA A 533 -27.20 11.44 20.10
CA ALA A 533 -26.25 11.00 21.11
C ALA A 533 -24.86 10.85 20.50
N LEU A 534 -23.81 11.21 21.26
CA LEU A 534 -22.43 11.04 20.84
C LEU A 534 -21.84 9.80 21.50
N SER A 535 -21.04 9.04 20.76
CA SER A 535 -20.27 7.92 21.33
C SER A 535 -19.28 8.40 22.38
N ALA A 536 -18.93 7.54 23.34
CA ALA A 536 -18.04 7.87 24.44
C ALA A 536 -16.63 8.29 23.99
N ASP A 537 -16.17 7.80 22.83
CA ASP A 537 -14.90 8.19 22.20
C ASP A 537 -14.99 9.51 21.41
N GLY A 538 -16.18 10.12 21.35
CA GLY A 538 -16.41 11.37 20.66
C GLY A 538 -16.35 11.31 19.14
N LYS A 539 -16.32 10.11 18.52
CA LYS A 539 -16.13 9.96 17.06
C LYS A 539 -17.44 9.84 16.29
N TYR A 540 -18.46 9.28 16.91
CA TYR A 540 -19.73 8.96 16.25
C TYR A 540 -20.90 9.74 16.85
N ALA A 541 -21.84 10.07 15.99
CA ALA A 541 -23.14 10.58 16.39
C ALA A 541 -24.23 9.60 15.94
N ILE A 542 -25.23 9.37 16.78
CA ILE A 542 -26.40 8.60 16.41
C ILE A 542 -27.60 9.50 16.53
N SER A 543 -28.33 9.70 15.44
CA SER A 543 -29.52 10.55 15.39
C SER A 543 -30.78 9.73 15.31
N ALA A 544 -31.86 10.25 15.89
CA ALA A 544 -33.19 9.68 15.87
C ALA A 544 -34.15 10.66 15.15
N SER A 545 -35.03 10.12 14.30
CA SER A 545 -35.84 10.95 13.40
C SER A 545 -37.30 10.51 13.29
N ASP A 546 -38.14 11.46 12.84
CA ASP A 546 -39.52 11.19 12.42
C ASP A 546 -39.64 10.33 11.16
N ASP A 547 -38.52 10.01 10.49
CA ASP A 547 -38.50 9.04 9.40
C ASP A 547 -38.48 7.57 9.89
N ASN A 548 -38.74 7.35 11.17
CA ASN A 548 -38.81 6.05 11.86
C ASN A 548 -37.44 5.34 11.97
N THR A 549 -36.36 6.00 11.63
CA THR A 549 -35.02 5.45 11.64
C THR A 549 -34.10 6.14 12.63
N LEU A 550 -33.04 5.42 13.00
CA LEU A 550 -31.86 6.04 13.56
C LEU A 550 -30.75 5.98 12.51
N LYS A 551 -29.88 6.97 12.49
CA LYS A 551 -28.71 6.97 11.62
C LYS A 551 -27.45 7.15 12.44
N VAL A 552 -26.46 6.35 12.11
CA VAL A 552 -25.11 6.43 12.69
C VAL A 552 -24.25 7.25 11.75
N TRP A 553 -23.63 8.27 12.28
CA TRP A 553 -22.79 9.19 11.54
C TRP A 553 -21.38 9.20 12.10
N ASP A 554 -20.44 9.26 11.23
CA ASP A 554 -19.19 9.88 11.56
C ASP A 554 -19.36 11.40 11.36
N TRP A 555 -19.43 12.11 12.45
CA TRP A 555 -19.67 13.56 12.36
C TRP A 555 -18.43 14.33 11.91
N GLN A 556 -17.23 13.74 12.03
CA GLN A 556 -15.99 14.36 11.59
C GLN A 556 -15.83 14.29 10.06
N THR A 557 -16.19 13.20 9.43
CA THR A 557 -16.19 13.07 7.96
C THR A 557 -17.50 13.45 7.30
N GLY A 558 -18.59 13.43 8.06
CA GLY A 558 -19.95 13.67 7.56
C GLY A 558 -20.59 12.45 6.90
N GLN A 559 -19.95 11.30 6.99
CA GLN A 559 -20.45 10.09 6.36
C GLN A 559 -21.56 9.46 7.21
N GLN A 560 -22.70 9.15 6.58
CA GLN A 560 -23.68 8.24 7.15
C GLN A 560 -23.12 6.83 7.08
N LEU A 561 -22.82 6.25 8.23
CA LEU A 561 -22.27 4.90 8.32
C LEU A 561 -23.34 3.84 8.21
N ARG A 562 -24.53 4.11 8.80
CA ARG A 562 -25.57 3.11 8.95
C ARG A 562 -26.94 3.71 9.16
N THR A 563 -27.97 2.99 8.72
CA THR A 563 -29.36 3.22 9.12
C THR A 563 -29.81 2.04 9.98
N LEU A 564 -30.39 2.33 11.16
CA LEU A 564 -31.00 1.31 12.02
C LEU A 564 -32.52 1.38 11.79
N GLU A 565 -33.04 0.37 11.14
CA GLU A 565 -34.46 0.25 10.79
C GLU A 565 -35.13 -0.77 11.70
N GLY A 566 -36.38 -0.50 12.09
CA GLY A 566 -37.16 -1.45 12.90
C GLY A 566 -38.27 -0.82 13.74
N HIS A 567 -38.22 0.49 14.02
CA HIS A 567 -39.36 1.20 14.57
C HIS A 567 -40.43 1.41 13.50
N SER A 568 -41.70 1.31 13.89
CA SER A 568 -42.84 1.52 12.98
C SER A 568 -43.41 2.93 13.01
N ASP A 569 -42.87 3.79 13.87
CA ASP A 569 -43.28 5.19 14.02
C ASP A 569 -42.09 6.05 14.48
N CYS A 570 -42.25 7.37 14.52
CA CYS A 570 -41.24 8.37 14.85
C CYS A 570 -40.33 7.94 16.01
N VAL A 571 -39.03 8.12 15.86
CA VAL A 571 -38.07 7.89 16.94
C VAL A 571 -37.80 9.20 17.66
N ASN A 572 -38.19 9.26 18.94
CA ASN A 572 -38.22 10.52 19.72
C ASN A 572 -36.94 10.76 20.52
N ALA A 573 -36.31 9.68 21.00
CA ALA A 573 -35.13 9.81 21.86
C ALA A 573 -34.17 8.65 21.67
N ILE A 574 -32.92 8.90 22.05
CA ILE A 574 -31.83 7.92 22.01
C ILE A 574 -30.89 8.14 23.20
N ALA A 575 -30.39 7.05 23.77
CA ALA A 575 -29.31 7.05 24.75
C ALA A 575 -28.29 5.96 24.43
N LEU A 576 -27.00 6.22 24.75
CA LEU A 576 -25.91 5.27 24.56
C LEU A 576 -25.45 4.70 25.88
N SER A 577 -25.13 3.40 25.88
CA SER A 577 -24.54 2.74 27.05
C SER A 577 -23.16 3.32 27.39
N ALA A 578 -22.81 3.29 28.69
CA ALA A 578 -21.55 3.84 29.17
C ALA A 578 -20.30 3.13 28.58
N ASP A 579 -20.44 1.83 28.21
CA ASP A 579 -19.40 1.05 27.57
C ASP A 579 -19.29 1.33 26.04
N GLY A 580 -20.16 2.18 25.51
CA GLY A 580 -20.17 2.60 24.11
C GLY A 580 -20.61 1.53 23.11
N LYS A 581 -21.16 0.37 23.57
CA LYS A 581 -21.54 -0.72 22.65
C LYS A 581 -22.97 -0.68 22.17
N TYR A 582 -23.88 -0.19 23.00
CA TYR A 582 -25.32 -0.28 22.77
C TYR A 582 -25.95 1.08 22.68
N ALA A 583 -26.98 1.17 21.83
CA ALA A 583 -27.91 2.30 21.78
C ALA A 583 -29.30 1.82 22.19
N ILE A 584 -30.04 2.65 22.92
CA ILE A 584 -31.44 2.39 23.22
C ILE A 584 -32.26 3.56 22.71
N SER A 585 -33.23 3.26 21.84
CA SER A 585 -34.13 4.23 21.24
C SER A 585 -35.51 4.16 21.85
N ALA A 586 -36.22 5.27 21.85
CA ALA A 586 -37.60 5.40 22.28
C ALA A 586 -38.46 5.95 21.13
N SER A 587 -39.63 5.36 20.88
CA SER A 587 -40.42 5.67 19.72
C SER A 587 -41.92 5.91 20.04
N SER A 588 -42.57 6.59 19.10
CA SER A 588 -44.04 6.76 19.07
C SER A 588 -44.78 5.45 18.81
N ASP A 589 -44.10 4.38 18.42
CA ASP A 589 -44.65 3.01 18.33
C ASP A 589 -44.85 2.36 19.70
N ASN A 590 -44.72 3.12 20.80
CA ASN A 590 -44.89 2.69 22.19
C ASN A 590 -43.83 1.75 22.72
N THR A 591 -42.73 1.53 21.97
CA THR A 591 -41.66 0.62 22.32
C THR A 591 -40.32 1.35 22.52
N LEU A 592 -39.42 0.67 23.26
CA LEU A 592 -38.00 0.97 23.18
C LEU A 592 -37.30 -0.19 22.47
N LYS A 593 -36.23 0.12 21.76
CA LYS A 593 -35.40 -0.90 21.11
C LYS A 593 -33.95 -0.75 21.52
N VAL A 594 -33.32 -1.89 21.76
CA VAL A 594 -31.89 -1.99 22.09
C VAL A 594 -31.14 -2.43 20.83
N TRP A 595 -30.11 -1.70 20.50
CA TRP A 595 -29.32 -1.90 19.29
C TRP A 595 -27.85 -2.10 19.64
N ASP A 596 -27.22 -3.07 19.00
CA ASP A 596 -25.80 -2.96 18.75
C ASP A 596 -25.62 -1.98 17.57
N TRP A 597 -25.32 -0.74 17.88
CA TRP A 597 -25.24 0.32 16.86
C TRP A 597 -24.00 0.17 15.97
N GLN A 598 -22.98 -0.58 16.43
CA GLN A 598 -21.76 -0.87 15.66
C GLN A 598 -22.01 -1.94 14.59
N THR A 599 -22.83 -2.93 14.87
CA THR A 599 -23.23 -3.96 13.89
C THR A 599 -24.52 -3.63 13.16
N GLY A 600 -25.34 -2.74 13.72
CA GLY A 600 -26.67 -2.40 13.22
C GLY A 600 -27.77 -3.36 13.63
N GLN A 601 -27.44 -4.33 14.46
CA GLN A 601 -28.40 -5.37 14.87
C GLN A 601 -29.34 -4.90 15.96
N GLN A 602 -30.66 -5.05 15.74
CA GLN A 602 -31.64 -4.93 16.81
C GLN A 602 -31.52 -6.15 17.72
N LEU A 603 -31.22 -5.91 19.01
CA LEU A 603 -31.04 -6.98 20.00
C LEU A 603 -32.32 -7.31 20.75
N ARG A 604 -33.07 -6.27 21.18
CA ARG A 604 -34.30 -6.42 21.97
C ARG A 604 -35.32 -5.37 21.63
N THR A 605 -36.58 -5.69 21.84
CA THR A 605 -37.71 -4.74 21.95
C THR A 605 -38.25 -4.79 23.39
N LEU A 606 -38.36 -3.60 24.02
CA LEU A 606 -38.94 -3.50 25.37
C LEU A 606 -40.35 -2.93 25.21
N GLU A 607 -41.34 -3.79 25.48
CA GLU A 607 -42.76 -3.49 25.37
C GLU A 607 -43.38 -3.29 26.75
N GLY A 608 -44.34 -2.36 26.88
CA GLY A 608 -45.06 -2.16 28.14
C GLY A 608 -45.67 -0.78 28.31
N HIS A 609 -45.24 0.23 27.55
CA HIS A 609 -45.95 1.51 27.46
C HIS A 609 -47.17 1.39 26.58
N SER A 610 -48.22 2.10 26.93
CA SER A 610 -49.48 2.08 26.14
C SER A 610 -49.62 3.27 25.17
N HIS A 611 -48.67 4.23 25.24
CA HIS A 611 -48.59 5.39 24.37
C HIS A 611 -47.16 5.74 24.06
N SER A 612 -46.97 6.69 23.15
CA SER A 612 -45.65 7.17 22.66
C SER A 612 -44.61 7.31 23.78
N VAL A 613 -43.44 6.72 23.60
CA VAL A 613 -42.30 6.90 24.49
C VAL A 613 -41.49 8.11 24.01
N ILE A 614 -41.37 9.12 24.86
CA ILE A 614 -40.87 10.44 24.50
C ILE A 614 -39.44 10.72 24.98
N ALA A 615 -38.98 10.01 26.02
CA ALA A 615 -37.65 10.22 26.55
C ALA A 615 -37.07 8.93 27.13
N ILE A 616 -35.74 8.84 27.17
CA ILE A 616 -34.97 7.75 27.76
C ILE A 616 -33.72 8.28 28.43
N ALA A 617 -33.37 7.69 29.57
CA ALA A 617 -32.10 7.88 30.27
C ALA A 617 -31.54 6.55 30.74
N LEU A 618 -30.22 6.43 30.81
CA LEU A 618 -29.55 5.24 31.32
C LEU A 618 -28.93 5.51 32.70
N SER A 619 -28.95 4.50 33.57
CA SER A 619 -28.21 4.56 34.84
C SER A 619 -26.71 4.59 34.58
N ALA A 620 -25.95 5.25 35.46
CA ALA A 620 -24.50 5.40 35.33
C ALA A 620 -23.73 4.06 35.36
N ASP A 621 -24.33 3.04 36.02
CA ASP A 621 -23.77 1.68 36.08
C ASP A 621 -24.15 0.83 34.84
N GLY A 622 -24.92 1.39 33.90
CA GLY A 622 -25.34 0.75 32.67
C GLY A 622 -26.36 -0.36 32.81
N LYS A 623 -26.92 -0.61 34.01
CA LYS A 623 -27.84 -1.74 34.25
C LYS A 623 -29.28 -1.43 33.92
N TYR A 624 -29.70 -0.20 34.11
CA TYR A 624 -31.11 0.17 33.99
C TYR A 624 -31.31 1.29 32.98
N ALA A 625 -32.40 1.18 32.22
CA ALA A 625 -32.95 2.26 31.42
C ALA A 625 -34.25 2.77 32.08
N ILE A 626 -34.45 4.08 32.04
CA ILE A 626 -35.68 4.72 32.53
C ILE A 626 -36.29 5.47 31.35
N SER A 627 -37.53 5.16 31.05
CA SER A 627 -38.30 5.78 29.97
C SER A 627 -39.45 6.60 30.51
N ALA A 628 -39.80 7.68 29.78
CA ALA A 628 -40.99 8.50 30.00
C ALA A 628 -41.92 8.37 28.78
N SER A 629 -43.22 8.28 29.05
CA SER A 629 -44.23 8.11 28.01
C SER A 629 -45.44 9.05 28.18
N SER A 630 -46.12 9.28 27.07
CA SER A 630 -47.42 9.96 27.01
C SER A 630 -48.53 9.15 27.68
N ASP A 631 -48.28 7.94 28.18
CA ASP A 631 -49.20 7.18 29.06
C ASP A 631 -49.18 7.67 30.52
N ASN A 632 -48.49 8.79 30.80
CA ASN A 632 -48.32 9.42 32.10
C ASN A 632 -47.51 8.57 33.10
N THR A 633 -46.70 7.64 32.62
CA THR A 633 -45.84 6.80 33.47
C THR A 633 -44.36 6.90 33.12
N LEU A 634 -43.56 6.64 34.14
CA LEU A 634 -42.14 6.30 34.00
C LEU A 634 -41.99 4.77 34.17
N LYS A 635 -41.18 4.14 33.34
CA LYS A 635 -40.85 2.72 33.52
C LYS A 635 -39.35 2.54 33.64
N VAL A 636 -38.97 1.57 34.49
CA VAL A 636 -37.60 1.16 34.69
C VAL A 636 -37.42 -0.22 34.05
N TRP A 637 -36.40 -0.36 33.26
CA TRP A 637 -36.11 -1.56 32.47
C TRP A 637 -34.74 -2.12 32.84
N ASP A 638 -34.67 -3.43 33.02
CA ASP A 638 -33.44 -4.22 33.01
C ASP A 638 -33.25 -4.72 31.55
N TRP A 639 -32.29 -4.11 30.85
CA TRP A 639 -32.19 -4.21 29.38
C TRP A 639 -31.01 -5.00 28.85
#